data_d9ebf9e7be87e85ebc371111a36bdbef
#
_entry.id   d9ebf9e7be87e85ebc371111a36bdbef
#
_cell.length_a   1.000
_cell.length_b   1.000
_cell.length_c   1.000
_cell.angle_alpha   90.00
_cell.angle_beta   90.00
_cell.angle_gamma   90.00
#
_symmetry.space_group_name_H-M   'P 1'
#
loop_
_entity.id
_entity.type
_entity.pdbx_description
1 polymer ?
#
loop_
_entity_poly.entity_id
_entity_poly.type
_entity_poly.pdbx_seq_one_letter_code
_entity_poly.pdbx_strand_id
1 'polypeptide(L)'
;MNKQIENLIREQNYEKALCEIEQYEFRNKKDVDINTYKFLCYCGLEEFSKCLDHAIASVKSQPYDADVHYNCGYAFEVNGFLYESYEQYMVASEIILAGNNGNVILEQVLEKAQMVLDKIVVLTQNDGIKRKEVERHCLDYLVNKNKYKFGVRYPEFYAELDVIGSDYYDYSLLDRMFVGLCNLKSAYSLYCGNLKANTVDERAELQRTSAPIKWAEINCEKESYVPIVTNTRGAISFELEQINRNVEVIYNSPLQYINYRVPKGKVRITSENAFRLGEVIPICHDTNRKRLVLNIFVDGLSQTVLGDSFKTLMPHTYKYFKHGMKCSNAHTAGDWTFPSIASITTGQTLPEHKMLHSKISKKLDADTPILFEYFKNAGYNTTKIGGNWRIAPNYGYARGMNRVKYQHMYMGYSVEQVIADVEEQMHSMADTDQFIWMEIGELHLVADEINMAPLQSEFMIWENEQYSGKINSVKQKYDETKIKYYKKQIEYIDRRLASLYQYIEENYDPNDVVVSLFADHGQGYLIKPEEDFLSNERTNIAFMFKNGELEGETDEIISACDYSGILCKLAGIDYNYSGTDANLPLSFGGTSEREFCVTESIHVGDPYEIVLNGKNFKFYLKGRQNVTAECRVPLDEYDVLFVDEQGQTIEDENKIKYYTEWCLNHIGTCRIFNN
;
A
#
# COMPACT_ATOMS: atom_id res chain seq x y z
N MET A 1 29.07 11.87 -13.98
CA MET A 1 29.93 10.76 -13.79
C MET A 1 30.71 10.46 -15.05
N ASN A 2 31.35 9.75 -14.96
CA ASN A 2 32.61 9.21 -15.30
C ASN A 2 32.66 8.94 -16.80
N LYS A 3 32.80 10.02 -17.60
CA LYS A 3 33.05 9.93 -19.06
C LYS A 3 34.09 8.85 -19.41
N GLN A 4 35.01 8.54 -18.46
CA GLN A 4 36.00 7.50 -18.63
C GLN A 4 35.39 6.10 -18.60
N ILE A 5 34.50 5.81 -17.63
CA ILE A 5 33.79 4.53 -17.55
C ILE A 5 32.88 4.34 -18.75
N GLU A 6 32.11 5.36 -19.13
CA GLU A 6 31.24 5.31 -20.32
C GLU A 6 32.03 5.06 -21.61
N ASN A 7 33.18 5.71 -21.76
CA ASN A 7 34.03 5.49 -22.92
C ASN A 7 34.57 4.05 -22.97
N LEU A 8 35.03 3.51 -21.84
CA LEU A 8 35.47 2.12 -21.77
C LEU A 8 34.36 1.12 -22.13
N ILE A 9 33.13 1.38 -21.67
CA ILE A 9 31.96 0.55 -22.02
C ILE A 9 31.66 0.66 -23.54
N ARG A 10 31.68 1.88 -24.11
CA ARG A 10 31.47 2.10 -25.54
C ARG A 10 32.54 1.43 -26.39
N GLU A 11 33.77 1.41 -25.91
CA GLU A 11 34.91 0.71 -26.52
C GLU A 11 34.92 -0.80 -26.30
N GLN A 12 33.89 -1.35 -25.63
CA GLN A 12 33.74 -2.76 -25.28
C GLN A 12 34.88 -3.30 -24.38
N ASN A 13 35.56 -2.42 -23.63
CA ASN A 13 36.62 -2.78 -22.72
C ASN A 13 36.06 -3.03 -21.31
N TYR A 14 35.23 -4.05 -21.19
CA TYR A 14 34.36 -4.27 -20.03
C TYR A 14 35.14 -4.61 -18.76
N GLU A 15 36.19 -5.44 -18.84
CA GLU A 15 37.02 -5.79 -17.67
C GLU A 15 37.69 -4.55 -17.07
N LYS A 16 38.25 -3.69 -17.92
CA LYS A 16 38.87 -2.44 -17.45
C LYS A 16 37.81 -1.47 -16.91
N ALA A 17 36.63 -1.41 -17.52
CA ALA A 17 35.53 -0.62 -17.01
C ALA A 17 35.13 -1.07 -15.61
N LEU A 18 35.02 -2.38 -15.34
CA LEU A 18 34.71 -2.92 -14.00
C LEU A 18 35.74 -2.50 -12.96
N CYS A 19 37.04 -2.56 -13.28
CA CYS A 19 38.09 -2.09 -12.36
C CYS A 19 37.95 -0.60 -12.02
N GLU A 20 37.63 0.25 -13.00
CA GLU A 20 37.40 1.68 -12.78
C GLU A 20 36.11 1.94 -11.98
N ILE A 21 35.05 1.14 -12.21
CA ILE A 21 33.80 1.22 -11.46
C ILE A 21 34.04 0.87 -9.98
N GLU A 22 34.80 -0.17 -9.66
CA GLU A 22 35.12 -0.55 -8.29
C GLU A 22 35.85 0.57 -7.54
N GLN A 23 36.82 1.22 -8.18
CA GLN A 23 37.56 2.36 -7.59
C GLN A 23 36.62 3.57 -7.40
N TYR A 24 35.72 3.79 -8.34
CA TYR A 24 34.76 4.87 -8.29
C TYR A 24 33.71 4.64 -7.17
N GLU A 25 33.16 3.43 -7.07
CA GLU A 25 32.17 3.04 -6.05
C GLU A 25 32.70 3.23 -4.63
N PHE A 26 33.98 2.94 -4.38
CA PHE A 26 34.60 3.14 -3.08
C PHE A 26 34.46 4.60 -2.59
N ARG A 27 34.52 5.57 -3.52
CA ARG A 27 34.41 7.01 -3.23
C ARG A 27 32.98 7.55 -3.32
N ASN A 28 32.11 6.89 -4.07
CA ASN A 28 30.79 7.39 -4.47
C ASN A 28 29.68 6.35 -4.25
N LYS A 29 29.62 5.76 -3.06
CA LYS A 29 28.68 4.66 -2.72
C LYS A 29 27.19 4.95 -2.98
N LYS A 30 26.80 6.23 -3.06
CA LYS A 30 25.42 6.67 -3.26
C LYS A 30 25.07 6.91 -4.74
N ASP A 31 26.00 6.73 -5.66
CA ASP A 31 25.73 6.91 -7.08
C ASP A 31 24.88 5.74 -7.59
N VAL A 32 23.66 6.06 -8.03
CA VAL A 32 22.68 5.07 -8.47
C VAL A 32 23.01 4.40 -9.78
N ASP A 33 23.87 5.02 -10.62
CA ASP A 33 24.24 4.52 -11.94
C ASP A 33 25.28 3.40 -11.91
N ILE A 34 25.94 3.19 -10.76
CA ILE A 34 26.97 2.17 -10.60
C ILE A 34 26.46 0.78 -11.01
N ASN A 35 25.27 0.39 -10.56
CA ASN A 35 24.70 -0.90 -10.91
C ASN A 35 24.37 -0.99 -12.40
N THR A 36 23.91 0.09 -13.02
CA THR A 36 23.66 0.16 -14.47
C THR A 36 24.95 -0.04 -15.27
N TYR A 37 26.06 0.56 -14.85
CA TYR A 37 27.35 0.34 -15.50
C TYR A 37 27.88 -1.08 -15.31
N LYS A 38 27.77 -1.64 -14.12
CA LYS A 38 28.11 -3.06 -13.86
C LYS A 38 27.25 -3.99 -14.71
N PHE A 39 25.95 -3.74 -14.80
CA PHE A 39 25.04 -4.47 -15.67
C PHE A 39 25.52 -4.48 -17.12
N LEU A 40 25.84 -3.30 -17.70
CA LEU A 40 26.31 -3.20 -19.07
C LEU A 40 27.62 -3.97 -19.31
N CYS A 41 28.55 -3.91 -18.35
CA CYS A 41 29.80 -4.66 -18.41
C CYS A 41 29.56 -6.18 -18.38
N TYR A 42 28.77 -6.69 -17.44
CA TYR A 42 28.50 -8.11 -17.32
C TYR A 42 27.67 -8.66 -18.48
N CYS A 43 26.78 -7.83 -19.07
CA CYS A 43 26.13 -8.18 -20.33
C CYS A 43 27.14 -8.37 -21.46
N GLY A 44 28.09 -7.42 -21.60
CA GLY A 44 29.13 -7.50 -22.63
C GLY A 44 30.10 -8.66 -22.45
N LEU A 45 30.27 -9.14 -21.21
CA LEU A 45 31.07 -10.33 -20.88
C LEU A 45 30.27 -11.64 -20.93
N GLU A 46 28.98 -11.58 -21.25
CA GLU A 46 28.05 -12.73 -21.24
C GLU A 46 27.92 -13.42 -19.86
N GLU A 47 28.24 -12.69 -18.77
CA GLU A 47 28.05 -13.18 -17.40
C GLU A 47 26.61 -12.91 -16.92
N PHE A 48 25.63 -13.57 -17.53
CA PHE A 48 24.20 -13.22 -17.43
C PHE A 48 23.63 -13.29 -16.01
N SER A 49 24.11 -14.15 -15.14
CA SER A 49 23.66 -14.20 -13.73
C SER A 49 24.05 -12.90 -12.99
N LYS A 50 25.30 -12.45 -13.09
CA LYS A 50 25.73 -11.20 -12.49
C LYS A 50 25.06 -9.99 -13.13
N CYS A 51 24.84 -10.04 -14.44
CA CYS A 51 24.06 -9.06 -15.18
C CYS A 51 22.68 -8.89 -14.53
N LEU A 52 21.98 -9.98 -14.21
CA LEU A 52 20.65 -9.94 -13.58
C LEU A 52 20.69 -9.32 -12.17
N ASP A 53 21.67 -9.71 -11.33
CA ASP A 53 21.80 -9.15 -9.98
C ASP A 53 21.93 -7.63 -10.00
N HIS A 54 22.77 -7.10 -10.90
CA HIS A 54 22.97 -5.65 -11.03
C HIS A 54 21.79 -4.94 -11.69
N ALA A 55 21.07 -5.58 -12.63
CA ALA A 55 19.85 -5.04 -13.20
C ALA A 55 18.75 -4.87 -12.15
N ILE A 56 18.55 -5.88 -11.29
CA ILE A 56 17.61 -5.82 -10.17
C ILE A 56 18.00 -4.71 -9.18
N ALA A 57 19.30 -4.60 -8.84
CA ALA A 57 19.78 -3.55 -7.96
C ALA A 57 19.59 -2.15 -8.57
N SER A 58 19.69 -2.01 -9.90
CA SER A 58 19.38 -0.77 -10.61
C SER A 58 17.90 -0.40 -10.49
N VAL A 59 16.99 -1.35 -10.68
CA VAL A 59 15.53 -1.11 -10.52
C VAL A 59 15.20 -0.68 -9.09
N LYS A 60 15.80 -1.29 -8.07
CA LYS A 60 15.61 -0.87 -6.67
C LYS A 60 16.07 0.56 -6.41
N SER A 61 17.18 0.97 -7.01
CA SER A 61 17.71 2.33 -6.85
C SER A 61 16.98 3.36 -7.71
N GLN A 62 16.54 2.99 -8.92
CA GLN A 62 15.91 3.86 -9.91
C GLN A 62 14.58 3.28 -10.44
N PRO A 63 13.55 3.13 -9.59
CA PRO A 63 12.32 2.43 -9.95
C PRO A 63 11.43 3.18 -10.94
N TYR A 64 11.79 4.38 -11.33
CA TYR A 64 11.04 5.24 -12.25
C TYR A 64 11.84 5.59 -13.52
N ASP A 65 12.88 4.84 -13.82
CA ASP A 65 13.70 4.98 -15.03
C ASP A 65 13.35 3.89 -16.05
N ALA A 66 12.88 4.30 -17.23
CA ALA A 66 12.44 3.38 -18.27
C ALA A 66 13.59 2.54 -18.84
N ASP A 67 14.79 3.12 -18.99
CA ASP A 67 15.96 2.41 -19.52
C ASP A 67 16.42 1.31 -18.55
N VAL A 68 16.33 1.59 -17.24
CA VAL A 68 16.67 0.62 -16.19
C VAL A 68 15.71 -0.57 -16.22
N HIS A 69 14.40 -0.33 -16.33
CA HIS A 69 13.41 -1.40 -16.45
C HIS A 69 13.55 -2.18 -17.76
N TYR A 70 13.85 -1.51 -18.89
CA TYR A 70 14.14 -2.17 -20.15
C TYR A 70 15.36 -3.10 -20.04
N ASN A 71 16.43 -2.63 -19.43
CA ASN A 71 17.64 -3.41 -19.17
C ASN A 71 17.36 -4.62 -18.25
N CYS A 72 16.56 -4.42 -17.23
CA CYS A 72 16.15 -5.50 -16.32
C CYS A 72 15.28 -6.53 -17.05
N GLY A 73 14.38 -6.11 -17.93
CA GLY A 73 13.61 -6.99 -18.81
C GLY A 73 14.51 -7.86 -19.66
N TYR A 74 15.54 -7.27 -20.26
CA TYR A 74 16.54 -8.01 -21.02
C TYR A 74 17.32 -9.02 -20.16
N ALA A 75 17.76 -8.59 -18.96
CA ALA A 75 18.49 -9.47 -18.04
C ALA A 75 17.66 -10.70 -17.65
N PHE A 76 16.37 -10.52 -17.34
CA PHE A 76 15.46 -11.63 -17.08
C PHE A 76 15.27 -12.52 -18.32
N GLU A 77 15.11 -11.93 -19.52
CA GLU A 77 14.94 -12.67 -20.77
C GLU A 77 16.10 -13.64 -21.04
N VAL A 78 17.35 -13.16 -20.93
CA VAL A 78 18.54 -13.99 -21.21
C VAL A 78 18.78 -15.04 -20.15
N ASN A 79 18.24 -14.88 -18.93
CA ASN A 79 18.28 -15.89 -17.87
C ASN A 79 17.07 -16.82 -17.90
N GLY A 80 16.13 -16.67 -18.84
CA GLY A 80 14.99 -17.56 -19.02
C GLY A 80 13.76 -17.26 -18.15
N PHE A 81 13.78 -16.17 -17.37
CA PHE A 81 12.67 -15.73 -16.54
C PHE A 81 11.71 -14.85 -17.36
N LEU A 82 10.90 -15.48 -18.20
CA LEU A 82 10.13 -14.78 -19.23
C LEU A 82 8.99 -13.93 -18.67
N TYR A 83 8.36 -14.34 -17.58
CA TYR A 83 7.27 -13.57 -16.97
C TYR A 83 7.79 -12.27 -16.34
N GLU A 84 8.89 -12.35 -15.61
CA GLU A 84 9.56 -11.22 -15.01
C GLU A 84 10.08 -10.26 -16.09
N SER A 85 10.64 -10.81 -17.16
CA SER A 85 11.06 -10.05 -18.35
C SER A 85 9.90 -9.25 -18.94
N TYR A 86 8.76 -9.92 -19.18
CA TYR A 86 7.56 -9.27 -19.68
C TYR A 86 7.09 -8.15 -18.74
N GLU A 87 7.02 -8.40 -17.44
CA GLU A 87 6.61 -7.41 -16.45
C GLU A 87 7.50 -6.18 -16.49
N GLN A 88 8.82 -6.36 -16.56
CA GLN A 88 9.75 -5.24 -16.60
C GLN A 88 9.59 -4.38 -17.88
N TYR A 89 9.42 -5.00 -19.05
CA TYR A 89 9.12 -4.26 -20.28
C TYR A 89 7.79 -3.50 -20.18
N MET A 90 6.79 -4.08 -19.53
CA MET A 90 5.50 -3.40 -19.35
C MET A 90 5.61 -2.20 -18.39
N VAL A 91 6.38 -2.30 -17.30
CA VAL A 91 6.68 -1.17 -16.42
C VAL A 91 7.45 -0.07 -17.17
N ALA A 92 8.45 -0.43 -17.98
CA ALA A 92 9.17 0.53 -18.82
C ALA A 92 8.20 1.30 -19.74
N SER A 93 7.24 0.60 -20.38
CA SER A 93 6.23 1.24 -21.21
C SER A 93 5.30 2.19 -20.43
N GLU A 94 4.92 1.82 -19.21
CA GLU A 94 4.11 2.64 -18.30
C GLU A 94 4.84 3.94 -17.94
N ILE A 95 6.13 3.85 -17.61
CA ILE A 95 7.00 4.99 -17.31
C ILE A 95 7.08 5.95 -18.49
N ILE A 96 7.31 5.44 -19.69
CA ILE A 96 7.36 6.28 -20.92
C ILE A 96 6.01 6.97 -21.15
N LEU A 97 4.90 6.24 -20.99
CA LEU A 97 3.55 6.80 -21.14
C LEU A 97 3.19 7.84 -20.07
N ALA A 98 3.81 7.76 -18.90
CA ALA A 98 3.67 8.76 -17.85
C ALA A 98 4.44 10.07 -18.16
N GLY A 99 5.21 10.11 -19.20
CA GLY A 99 5.94 11.29 -19.68
C GLY A 99 7.44 11.30 -19.35
N ASN A 100 7.99 10.17 -18.88
CA ASN A 100 9.42 10.03 -18.65
C ASN A 100 10.11 9.64 -19.95
N ASN A 101 10.96 10.51 -20.44
CA ASN A 101 11.71 10.29 -21.68
C ASN A 101 13.07 9.66 -21.35
N GLY A 102 13.12 8.33 -21.29
CA GLY A 102 14.39 7.59 -21.36
C GLY A 102 14.99 7.60 -22.76
N ASN A 103 16.12 6.92 -22.95
CA ASN A 103 16.71 6.70 -24.27
C ASN A 103 15.94 5.65 -25.07
N VAL A 104 15.26 4.73 -24.37
CA VAL A 104 14.42 3.71 -24.99
C VAL A 104 13.08 4.30 -25.44
N ILE A 105 12.63 3.96 -26.64
CA ILE A 105 11.35 4.41 -27.16
C ILE A 105 10.25 3.38 -26.98
N LEU A 106 9.00 3.85 -26.84
CA LEU A 106 7.83 3.00 -26.55
C LEU A 106 7.68 1.84 -27.55
N GLU A 107 7.89 2.08 -28.83
CA GLU A 107 7.78 1.03 -29.87
C GLU A 107 8.76 -0.12 -29.64
N GLN A 108 10.01 0.19 -29.28
CA GLN A 108 11.02 -0.84 -28.99
C GLN A 108 10.65 -1.66 -27.77
N VAL A 109 10.14 -1.03 -26.71
CA VAL A 109 9.69 -1.70 -25.48
C VAL A 109 8.54 -2.64 -25.78
N LEU A 110 7.52 -2.17 -26.51
CA LEU A 110 6.34 -2.97 -26.87
C LEU A 110 6.68 -4.13 -27.82
N GLU A 111 7.61 -3.94 -28.74
CA GLU A 111 8.12 -5.02 -29.60
C GLU A 111 8.80 -6.10 -28.79
N LYS A 112 9.65 -5.73 -27.83
CA LYS A 112 10.30 -6.68 -26.92
C LYS A 112 9.30 -7.41 -26.03
N ALA A 113 8.34 -6.69 -25.44
CA ALA A 113 7.28 -7.28 -24.66
C ALA A 113 6.48 -8.31 -25.48
N GLN A 114 6.13 -8.00 -26.74
CA GLN A 114 5.43 -8.92 -27.63
C GLN A 114 6.26 -10.18 -27.94
N MET A 115 7.56 -10.01 -28.22
CA MET A 115 8.46 -11.15 -28.48
C MET A 115 8.53 -12.11 -27.27
N VAL A 116 8.63 -11.55 -26.06
CA VAL A 116 8.65 -12.37 -24.83
C VAL A 116 7.29 -13.05 -24.61
N LEU A 117 6.20 -12.33 -24.85
CA LEU A 117 4.85 -12.88 -24.78
C LEU A 117 4.66 -14.07 -25.72
N ASP A 118 5.11 -13.95 -26.98
CA ASP A 118 5.03 -15.04 -27.96
C ASP A 118 5.79 -16.28 -27.48
N LYS A 119 6.95 -16.11 -26.81
CA LYS A 119 7.67 -17.20 -26.16
C LYS A 119 6.86 -17.85 -25.04
N ILE A 120 6.25 -17.04 -24.17
CA ILE A 120 5.39 -17.52 -23.06
C ILE A 120 4.20 -18.32 -23.63
N VAL A 121 3.53 -17.80 -24.66
CA VAL A 121 2.41 -18.48 -25.32
C VAL A 121 2.84 -19.84 -25.87
N VAL A 122 4.00 -19.93 -26.49
CA VAL A 122 4.54 -21.21 -26.99
C VAL A 122 4.79 -22.19 -25.84
N LEU A 123 5.37 -21.74 -24.73
CA LEU A 123 5.64 -22.62 -23.57
C LEU A 123 4.36 -23.07 -22.86
N THR A 124 3.29 -22.27 -22.94
CA THR A 124 2.00 -22.55 -22.30
C THR A 124 0.98 -23.21 -23.24
N GLN A 125 1.39 -23.64 -24.45
CA GLN A 125 0.47 -24.18 -25.46
C GLN A 125 -0.38 -25.36 -24.97
N ASN A 126 0.12 -26.16 -24.04
CA ASN A 126 -0.59 -27.29 -23.45
C ASN A 126 -1.41 -26.94 -22.21
N ASP A 127 -1.33 -25.71 -21.72
CA ASP A 127 -2.09 -25.21 -20.57
C ASP A 127 -3.06 -24.09 -21.03
N GLY A 128 -4.25 -24.55 -21.47
CA GLY A 128 -5.25 -23.65 -22.06
C GLY A 128 -5.77 -22.55 -21.10
N ILE A 129 -5.58 -22.74 -19.79
CA ILE A 129 -5.94 -21.74 -18.76
C ILE A 129 -4.86 -20.67 -18.73
N LYS A 130 -3.61 -21.03 -18.50
CA LYS A 130 -2.47 -20.09 -18.48
C LYS A 130 -2.37 -19.28 -19.77
N ARG A 131 -2.58 -19.92 -20.91
CA ARG A 131 -2.56 -19.25 -22.20
C ARG A 131 -3.61 -18.14 -22.32
N LYS A 132 -4.88 -18.45 -21.99
CA LYS A 132 -5.97 -17.44 -22.06
C LYS A 132 -5.72 -16.27 -21.12
N GLU A 133 -5.16 -16.53 -20.01
CA GLU A 133 -4.86 -15.54 -18.98
C GLU A 133 -3.75 -14.60 -19.44
N VAL A 134 -2.64 -15.15 -19.95
CA VAL A 134 -1.54 -14.35 -20.52
C VAL A 134 -2.05 -13.49 -21.68
N GLU A 135 -2.80 -14.07 -22.63
CA GLU A 135 -3.39 -13.35 -23.76
C GLU A 135 -4.30 -12.21 -23.28
N ARG A 136 -5.10 -12.45 -22.26
CA ARG A 136 -6.03 -11.46 -21.69
C ARG A 136 -5.31 -10.32 -20.99
N HIS A 137 -4.31 -10.61 -20.16
CA HIS A 137 -3.49 -9.62 -19.48
C HIS A 137 -2.81 -8.67 -20.46
N CYS A 138 -2.29 -9.21 -21.55
CA CYS A 138 -1.60 -8.43 -22.57
C CYS A 138 -2.56 -7.64 -23.44
N LEU A 139 -3.71 -8.23 -23.81
CA LEU A 139 -4.73 -7.54 -24.58
C LEU A 139 -5.31 -6.35 -23.81
N ASP A 140 -5.60 -6.53 -22.52
CA ASP A 140 -6.12 -5.48 -21.66
C ASP A 140 -5.12 -4.34 -21.51
N TYR A 141 -3.83 -4.63 -21.38
CA TYR A 141 -2.81 -3.61 -21.32
C TYR A 141 -2.68 -2.85 -22.65
N LEU A 142 -2.60 -3.55 -23.77
CA LEU A 142 -2.43 -2.93 -25.10
C LEU A 142 -3.69 -2.15 -25.55
N VAL A 143 -4.89 -2.66 -25.23
CA VAL A 143 -6.17 -2.03 -25.61
C VAL A 143 -6.52 -0.87 -24.67
N ASN A 144 -6.15 -0.93 -23.40
CA ASN A 144 -6.54 0.03 -22.38
C ASN A 144 -5.44 1.04 -21.99
N LYS A 145 -4.33 1.17 -22.78
CA LYS A 145 -3.25 2.16 -22.48
C LYS A 145 -3.75 3.56 -22.12
N ASN A 146 -4.91 3.98 -22.61
CA ASN A 146 -5.52 5.28 -22.30
C ASN A 146 -6.38 5.27 -21.02
N LYS A 147 -6.75 4.11 -20.47
CA LYS A 147 -7.52 3.99 -19.22
C LYS A 147 -6.64 3.98 -17.99
N TYR A 148 -5.36 3.66 -18.13
CA TYR A 148 -4.39 3.68 -17.03
C TYR A 148 -3.86 5.09 -16.72
N LYS A 149 -4.69 6.11 -16.90
CA LYS A 149 -4.32 7.52 -16.59
C LYS A 149 -3.82 7.73 -15.16
N PHE A 150 -4.01 6.75 -14.28
CA PHE A 150 -3.61 6.82 -12.87
C PHE A 150 -2.71 5.65 -12.42
N GLY A 151 -2.18 4.85 -13.34
CA GLY A 151 -1.31 3.72 -12.99
C GLY A 151 -1.96 2.64 -12.15
N VAL A 152 -3.29 2.66 -12.01
CA VAL A 152 -4.04 1.74 -11.15
C VAL A 152 -4.59 0.61 -11.97
N ARG A 153 -4.07 -0.59 -11.77
CA ARG A 153 -4.72 -1.82 -12.18
C ARG A 153 -5.75 -2.17 -11.12
N TYR A 154 -7.01 -1.95 -11.41
CA TYR A 154 -8.08 -2.32 -10.49
C TYR A 154 -8.25 -3.84 -10.50
N PRO A 155 -8.40 -4.47 -9.31
CA PRO A 155 -8.70 -5.90 -9.22
C PRO A 155 -9.96 -6.31 -9.99
N GLU A 156 -10.92 -5.42 -10.14
CA GLU A 156 -12.16 -5.66 -10.86
C GLU A 156 -11.98 -5.97 -12.36
N PHE A 157 -10.86 -5.63 -12.96
CA PHE A 157 -10.57 -5.98 -14.35
C PHE A 157 -10.12 -7.43 -14.53
N TYR A 158 -9.84 -8.12 -13.44
CA TYR A 158 -9.28 -9.47 -13.46
C TYR A 158 -10.12 -10.42 -12.63
N ALA A 159 -11.15 -10.98 -13.23
CA ALA A 159 -11.92 -12.05 -12.58
C ALA A 159 -11.06 -13.30 -12.28
N GLU A 160 -9.86 -13.35 -12.81
CA GLU A 160 -8.90 -14.45 -12.61
C GLU A 160 -7.47 -13.90 -12.68
N LEU A 161 -6.92 -13.47 -11.54
CA LEU A 161 -5.51 -13.03 -11.41
C LEU A 161 -4.53 -14.21 -11.24
N ASP A 162 -4.90 -15.38 -11.67
CA ASP A 162 -4.18 -16.63 -11.42
C ASP A 162 -3.07 -16.91 -12.44
N VAL A 163 -2.41 -15.88 -12.95
CA VAL A 163 -1.84 -16.12 -14.23
C VAL A 163 -0.37 -16.25 -14.29
N ILE A 164 0.33 -15.38 -13.68
CA ILE A 164 1.75 -15.28 -13.91
C ILE A 164 2.43 -15.40 -12.56
N GLY A 165 2.68 -16.65 -12.16
CA GLY A 165 3.56 -16.89 -11.02
C GLY A 165 4.97 -16.50 -11.41
N SER A 166 5.58 -15.62 -10.64
CA SER A 166 6.98 -15.32 -10.76
C SER A 166 7.80 -16.51 -10.28
N ASP A 167 8.62 -17.09 -11.15
CA ASP A 167 9.55 -18.16 -10.77
C ASP A 167 10.79 -17.60 -10.04
N TYR A 168 10.99 -16.30 -10.09
CA TYR A 168 12.15 -15.64 -9.51
C TYR A 168 11.86 -14.97 -8.16
N TYR A 169 10.72 -14.29 -8.04
CA TYR A 169 10.27 -13.68 -6.80
C TYR A 169 8.98 -14.33 -6.34
N ASP A 170 8.82 -14.53 -5.04
CA ASP A 170 7.54 -14.93 -4.44
C ASP A 170 6.52 -13.76 -4.43
N TYR A 171 6.55 -12.93 -5.46
CA TYR A 171 5.52 -11.93 -5.78
C TYR A 171 4.22 -12.55 -6.27
N SER A 172 4.26 -13.83 -6.57
CA SER A 172 3.15 -14.63 -7.04
C SER A 172 1.87 -14.53 -6.18
N LEU A 173 1.98 -13.96 -5.00
CA LEU A 173 0.86 -13.78 -4.08
C LEU A 173 -0.25 -12.89 -4.64
N LEU A 174 0.12 -11.82 -5.35
CA LEU A 174 -0.83 -10.92 -5.99
C LEU A 174 -1.36 -11.48 -7.30
N ASP A 175 -0.45 -12.09 -8.05
CA ASP A 175 -0.75 -12.60 -9.37
C ASP A 175 -1.54 -13.95 -9.31
N ARG A 176 -1.64 -14.55 -8.12
CA ARG A 176 -2.41 -15.77 -7.85
C ARG A 176 -3.68 -15.56 -7.03
N MET A 177 -4.09 -14.32 -6.81
CA MET A 177 -5.36 -14.08 -6.13
C MET A 177 -6.52 -14.22 -7.10
N PHE A 178 -7.50 -15.02 -6.72
CA PHE A 178 -8.76 -15.07 -7.43
C PHE A 178 -9.70 -13.98 -6.92
N VAL A 179 -10.31 -13.25 -7.85
CA VAL A 179 -11.27 -12.20 -7.55
C VAL A 179 -12.67 -12.77 -7.61
N GLY A 180 -13.31 -12.87 -6.46
CA GLY A 180 -14.70 -13.25 -6.32
C GLY A 180 -15.61 -12.04 -6.08
N LEU A 181 -16.92 -12.27 -6.00
CA LEU A 181 -17.93 -11.26 -5.69
C LEU A 181 -18.29 -11.31 -4.20
N CYS A 182 -18.36 -10.14 -3.54
CA CYS A 182 -18.69 -10.05 -2.12
C CYS A 182 -20.19 -10.15 -1.84
N ASN A 183 -21.06 -9.81 -2.78
CA ASN A 183 -22.49 -9.85 -2.53
C ASN A 183 -23.33 -10.14 -3.78
N LEU A 184 -24.56 -10.63 -3.52
CA LEU A 184 -25.51 -11.00 -4.56
C LEU A 184 -26.08 -9.81 -5.36
N LYS A 185 -25.93 -8.58 -4.90
CA LYS A 185 -26.38 -7.39 -5.66
C LYS A 185 -25.51 -7.20 -6.89
N SER A 186 -24.22 -7.49 -6.79
CA SER A 186 -23.32 -7.46 -7.95
C SER A 186 -23.70 -8.53 -8.99
N ALA A 187 -24.07 -9.74 -8.52
CA ALA A 187 -24.56 -10.78 -9.42
C ALA A 187 -25.88 -10.40 -10.11
N TYR A 188 -26.77 -9.65 -9.45
CA TYR A 188 -28.02 -9.20 -10.05
C TYR A 188 -27.79 -8.24 -11.23
N SER A 189 -26.79 -7.40 -11.17
CA SER A 189 -26.44 -6.50 -12.28
C SER A 189 -25.91 -7.24 -13.50
N LEU A 190 -25.21 -8.37 -13.30
CA LEU A 190 -24.81 -9.28 -14.39
C LEU A 190 -26.01 -9.94 -15.09
N TYR A 191 -27.11 -10.17 -14.35
CA TYR A 191 -28.33 -10.72 -14.91
C TYR A 191 -29.18 -9.70 -15.65
N CYS A 192 -29.12 -8.45 -15.29
CA CYS A 192 -29.94 -7.39 -15.91
C CYS A 192 -29.46 -6.96 -17.30
N GLY A 193 -28.41 -7.52 -17.86
CA GLY A 193 -27.98 -7.57 -19.26
C GLY A 193 -27.86 -6.24 -20.04
N ASN A 194 -28.45 -5.16 -19.54
CA ASN A 194 -28.52 -3.87 -20.21
C ASN A 194 -27.86 -2.71 -19.44
N LEU A 195 -27.34 -2.97 -18.23
CA LEU A 195 -26.56 -1.98 -17.52
C LEU A 195 -25.15 -2.00 -18.10
N LYS A 196 -24.73 -0.89 -18.69
CA LYS A 196 -23.35 -0.73 -19.11
C LYS A 196 -22.46 -0.95 -17.89
N ALA A 197 -21.44 -1.79 -18.01
CA ALA A 197 -20.50 -2.17 -16.94
C ALA A 197 -19.86 -0.96 -16.21
N ASN A 198 -19.97 0.23 -16.77
CA ASN A 198 -19.46 1.48 -16.22
C ASN A 198 -20.37 2.12 -15.13
N THR A 199 -21.53 1.53 -14.82
CA THR A 199 -22.52 2.11 -13.90
C THR A 199 -22.78 1.27 -12.66
N VAL A 200 -22.15 0.10 -12.55
CA VAL A 200 -22.32 -0.81 -11.42
C VAL A 200 -20.99 -1.06 -10.78
N ASP A 201 -20.95 -0.75 -9.53
CA ASP A 201 -19.78 -0.89 -8.71
C ASP A 201 -19.81 -2.23 -7.98
N GLU A 202 -18.88 -3.10 -8.31
CA GLU A 202 -18.81 -4.44 -7.76
C GLU A 202 -17.85 -4.47 -6.58
N ARG A 203 -18.32 -4.98 -5.43
CA ARG A 203 -17.44 -5.32 -4.34
C ARG A 203 -16.75 -6.65 -4.64
N ALA A 204 -15.44 -6.60 -4.74
CA ALA A 204 -14.60 -7.76 -4.97
C ALA A 204 -14.11 -8.35 -3.64
N GLU A 205 -13.99 -9.67 -3.61
CA GLU A 205 -13.30 -10.39 -2.55
C GLU A 205 -12.12 -11.14 -3.16
N LEU A 206 -10.91 -10.83 -2.69
CA LEU A 206 -9.69 -11.44 -3.18
C LEU A 206 -9.13 -12.36 -2.10
N GLN A 207 -8.82 -13.60 -2.49
CA GLN A 207 -8.12 -14.57 -1.66
C GLN A 207 -7.08 -15.31 -2.50
N ARG A 208 -6.01 -15.79 -1.85
CA ARG A 208 -5.08 -16.70 -2.48
C ARG A 208 -5.76 -18.05 -2.68
N THR A 209 -5.66 -18.58 -3.88
CA THR A 209 -6.28 -19.87 -4.20
C THR A 209 -5.33 -20.78 -4.98
N SER A 210 -5.67 -22.08 -4.99
CA SER A 210 -5.13 -23.01 -5.97
C SER A 210 -5.52 -22.60 -7.39
N ALA A 211 -4.85 -23.15 -8.38
CA ALA A 211 -5.41 -23.23 -9.74
C ALA A 211 -6.78 -23.96 -9.72
N PRO A 212 -7.61 -23.81 -10.76
CA PRO A 212 -8.86 -24.57 -10.87
C PRO A 212 -8.61 -26.06 -10.83
N ILE A 213 -9.22 -26.77 -9.88
CA ILE A 213 -9.05 -28.20 -9.62
C ILE A 213 -10.43 -28.87 -9.51
N LYS A 214 -10.48 -30.18 -9.70
CA LYS A 214 -11.70 -30.98 -9.49
C LYS A 214 -11.64 -31.85 -8.25
N TRP A 215 -10.49 -31.93 -7.61
CA TRP A 215 -10.31 -32.63 -6.35
C TRP A 215 -9.12 -32.02 -5.58
N ALA A 216 -9.22 -32.12 -4.27
CA ALA A 216 -8.15 -31.77 -3.35
C ALA A 216 -8.15 -32.74 -2.17
N GLU A 217 -7.00 -32.94 -1.57
CA GLU A 217 -6.84 -33.63 -0.29
C GLU A 217 -6.04 -32.75 0.63
N ILE A 218 -6.62 -32.42 1.78
CA ILE A 218 -6.02 -31.56 2.79
C ILE A 218 -5.95 -32.29 4.12
N ASN A 219 -4.92 -32.02 4.91
CA ASN A 219 -4.80 -32.53 6.27
C ASN A 219 -4.86 -31.39 7.26
N CYS A 220 -5.99 -31.25 7.95
CA CYS A 220 -6.23 -30.21 8.93
C CYS A 220 -5.71 -30.66 10.30
N GLU A 221 -4.66 -30.02 10.80
CA GLU A 221 -4.11 -30.29 12.13
C GLU A 221 -5.08 -29.94 13.27
N LYS A 222 -5.97 -28.99 13.00
CA LYS A 222 -7.07 -28.52 13.87
C LYS A 222 -8.35 -28.44 13.04
N GLU A 223 -9.49 -28.25 13.70
CA GLU A 223 -10.69 -27.77 13.03
C GLU A 223 -10.35 -26.50 12.24
N SER A 224 -10.86 -26.35 11.01
CA SER A 224 -10.39 -25.31 10.11
C SER A 224 -11.52 -24.78 9.22
N TYR A 225 -11.39 -23.52 8.78
CA TYR A 225 -12.15 -23.00 7.65
C TYR A 225 -11.40 -23.29 6.35
N VAL A 226 -12.15 -23.77 5.37
CA VAL A 226 -11.67 -24.10 4.02
C VAL A 226 -12.42 -23.21 3.04
N PRO A 227 -11.79 -22.12 2.55
CA PRO A 227 -12.41 -21.25 1.57
C PRO A 227 -12.48 -21.94 0.20
N ILE A 228 -13.65 -21.95 -0.41
CA ILE A 228 -13.85 -22.49 -1.76
C ILE A 228 -14.63 -21.47 -2.59
N VAL A 229 -14.26 -21.35 -3.86
CA VAL A 229 -14.97 -20.56 -4.86
C VAL A 229 -15.08 -21.35 -6.16
N THR A 230 -16.21 -21.22 -6.86
CA THR A 230 -16.48 -21.85 -8.15
C THR A 230 -16.98 -20.83 -9.16
N ASN A 231 -16.76 -21.08 -10.44
CA ASN A 231 -17.29 -20.27 -11.52
C ASN A 231 -18.71 -20.70 -11.95
N THR A 232 -19.17 -21.89 -11.49
CA THR A 232 -20.42 -22.49 -11.90
C THR A 232 -21.18 -23.07 -10.72
N ARG A 233 -22.49 -23.18 -10.83
CA ARG A 233 -23.31 -23.94 -9.88
C ARG A 233 -22.98 -25.42 -9.97
N GLY A 234 -23.03 -26.11 -8.85
CA GLY A 234 -22.79 -27.56 -8.82
C GLY A 234 -22.66 -28.08 -7.40
N ALA A 235 -22.42 -29.39 -7.30
CA ALA A 235 -22.18 -30.05 -6.02
C ALA A 235 -20.69 -30.13 -5.73
N ILE A 236 -20.35 -29.95 -4.44
CA ILE A 236 -19.04 -30.21 -3.87
C ILE A 236 -19.21 -31.28 -2.79
N SER A 237 -18.46 -32.35 -2.89
CA SER A 237 -18.49 -33.45 -1.95
C SER A 237 -17.26 -33.43 -1.05
N PHE A 238 -17.49 -33.59 0.24
CA PHE A 238 -16.47 -33.66 1.27
C PHE A 238 -16.47 -35.06 1.89
N GLU A 239 -15.38 -35.79 1.75
CA GLU A 239 -15.13 -37.02 2.48
C GLU A 239 -14.29 -36.69 3.74
N LEU A 240 -14.88 -36.91 4.90
CA LEU A 240 -14.31 -36.60 6.21
C LEU A 240 -13.87 -37.92 6.86
N GLU A 241 -12.60 -38.27 6.68
CA GLU A 241 -12.06 -39.60 7.05
C GLU A 241 -12.23 -39.89 8.53
N GLN A 242 -11.95 -38.91 9.41
CA GLN A 242 -11.95 -39.13 10.86
C GLN A 242 -13.31 -39.43 11.45
N ILE A 243 -14.38 -38.95 10.86
CA ILE A 243 -15.75 -39.19 11.32
C ILE A 243 -16.51 -40.13 10.41
N ASN A 244 -15.81 -40.70 9.39
CA ASN A 244 -16.34 -41.63 8.38
C ASN A 244 -17.65 -41.10 7.77
N ARG A 245 -17.63 -39.87 7.27
CA ARG A 245 -18.80 -39.19 6.77
C ARG A 245 -18.54 -38.54 5.42
N ASN A 246 -19.48 -38.69 4.51
CA ASN A 246 -19.54 -37.99 3.24
C ASN A 246 -20.63 -36.92 3.32
N VAL A 247 -20.29 -35.69 2.91
CA VAL A 247 -21.21 -34.57 2.87
C VAL A 247 -21.18 -33.97 1.47
N GLU A 248 -22.33 -33.81 0.86
CA GLU A 248 -22.48 -33.10 -0.38
C GLU A 248 -23.14 -31.76 -0.14
N VAL A 249 -22.55 -30.70 -0.68
CA VAL A 249 -23.08 -29.34 -0.63
C VAL A 249 -23.32 -28.82 -2.01
N ILE A 250 -24.52 -28.30 -2.26
CA ILE A 250 -24.84 -27.68 -3.54
C ILE A 250 -24.34 -26.23 -3.52
N TYR A 251 -23.39 -25.93 -4.37
CA TYR A 251 -22.83 -24.58 -4.50
C TYR A 251 -23.71 -23.73 -5.42
N ASN A 252 -24.44 -22.77 -4.84
CA ASN A 252 -25.47 -22.01 -5.55
C ASN A 252 -25.05 -20.56 -5.92
N SER A 253 -23.92 -20.08 -5.41
CA SER A 253 -23.46 -18.69 -5.59
C SER A 253 -22.11 -18.65 -6.30
N PRO A 254 -22.08 -18.81 -7.65
CA PRO A 254 -20.83 -18.72 -8.40
C PRO A 254 -20.08 -17.43 -8.12
N LEU A 255 -18.75 -17.49 -8.16
CA LEU A 255 -17.84 -16.38 -7.91
C LEU A 255 -17.83 -15.83 -6.47
N GLN A 256 -18.55 -16.45 -5.54
CA GLN A 256 -18.56 -16.07 -4.13
C GLN A 256 -17.75 -17.08 -3.31
N TYR A 257 -16.88 -16.59 -2.42
CA TYR A 257 -16.18 -17.47 -1.48
C TYR A 257 -17.14 -17.98 -0.41
N ILE A 258 -17.02 -19.26 -0.11
CA ILE A 258 -17.68 -19.90 1.03
C ILE A 258 -16.61 -20.56 1.88
N ASN A 259 -16.59 -20.24 3.17
CA ASN A 259 -15.68 -20.81 4.15
C ASN A 259 -16.34 -22.04 4.79
N TYR A 260 -15.99 -23.23 4.34
CA TYR A 260 -16.52 -24.47 4.91
C TYR A 260 -15.76 -24.84 6.19
N ARG A 261 -16.49 -25.03 7.30
CA ARG A 261 -15.91 -25.50 8.54
C ARG A 261 -15.74 -27.02 8.49
N VAL A 262 -14.51 -27.49 8.62
CA VAL A 262 -14.17 -28.91 8.57
C VAL A 262 -13.48 -29.36 9.85
N PRO A 263 -13.68 -30.62 10.30
CA PRO A 263 -13.03 -31.14 11.49
C PRO A 263 -11.53 -31.32 11.27
N LYS A 264 -10.79 -31.50 12.37
CA LYS A 264 -9.40 -31.96 12.33
C LYS A 264 -9.32 -33.29 11.59
N GLY A 265 -8.29 -33.44 10.76
CA GLY A 265 -7.96 -34.68 10.08
C GLY A 265 -7.92 -34.53 8.57
N LYS A 266 -7.95 -35.65 7.89
CA LYS A 266 -7.88 -35.72 6.44
C LYS A 266 -9.25 -35.45 5.83
N VAL A 267 -9.28 -34.49 4.91
CA VAL A 267 -10.50 -34.10 4.18
C VAL A 267 -10.22 -34.19 2.68
N ARG A 268 -11.03 -34.98 1.97
CA ARG A 268 -11.02 -35.06 0.53
C ARG A 268 -12.19 -34.27 -0.04
N ILE A 269 -11.91 -33.39 -0.99
CA ILE A 269 -12.89 -32.51 -1.62
C ILE A 269 -12.94 -32.87 -3.12
N THR A 270 -14.13 -33.12 -3.63
CA THR A 270 -14.34 -33.46 -5.04
C THR A 270 -15.53 -32.71 -5.63
N SER A 271 -15.47 -32.40 -6.92
CA SER A 271 -16.59 -31.81 -7.67
C SER A 271 -16.50 -32.18 -9.14
N GLU A 272 -17.66 -32.29 -9.81
CA GLU A 272 -17.69 -32.42 -11.27
C GLU A 272 -17.19 -31.16 -11.99
N ASN A 273 -17.50 -30.02 -11.44
CA ASN A 273 -17.03 -28.71 -11.90
C ASN A 273 -15.71 -28.32 -11.24
N ALA A 274 -14.87 -27.56 -11.94
CA ALA A 274 -13.67 -27.02 -11.35
C ALA A 274 -14.01 -26.02 -10.24
N PHE A 275 -13.27 -26.11 -9.12
CA PHE A 275 -13.31 -25.16 -8.01
C PHE A 275 -11.89 -24.69 -7.70
N ARG A 276 -11.79 -23.58 -6.97
CA ARG A 276 -10.53 -23.09 -6.41
C ARG A 276 -10.57 -23.24 -4.90
N LEU A 277 -9.47 -23.72 -4.35
CA LEU A 277 -9.28 -23.91 -2.91
C LEU A 277 -8.47 -22.74 -2.37
N GLY A 278 -9.03 -22.00 -1.42
CA GLY A 278 -8.33 -20.96 -0.67
C GLY A 278 -7.37 -21.54 0.37
N GLU A 279 -6.63 -20.66 1.02
CA GLU A 279 -5.75 -21.03 2.13
C GLU A 279 -6.57 -21.53 3.32
N VAL A 280 -6.21 -22.70 3.84
CA VAL A 280 -6.90 -23.29 5.01
C VAL A 280 -6.59 -22.48 6.27
N ILE A 281 -7.62 -22.04 6.98
CA ILE A 281 -7.52 -21.19 8.16
C ILE A 281 -7.81 -22.06 9.41
N PRO A 282 -6.80 -22.35 10.24
CA PRO A 282 -7.01 -23.10 11.49
C PRO A 282 -7.91 -22.35 12.47
N ILE A 283 -8.91 -23.03 13.02
CA ILE A 283 -9.78 -22.49 14.08
C ILE A 283 -9.08 -22.72 15.40
N CYS A 284 -8.51 -21.67 15.93
CA CYS A 284 -7.90 -21.71 17.25
C CYS A 284 -7.66 -20.30 17.82
N HIS A 285 -7.69 -20.24 19.14
CA HIS A 285 -7.13 -19.14 19.90
C HIS A 285 -5.78 -19.55 20.51
N ASP A 286 -4.83 -18.65 20.49
CA ASP A 286 -3.59 -18.79 21.23
C ASP A 286 -3.61 -17.82 22.41
N THR A 287 -3.44 -18.32 23.62
CA THR A 287 -3.48 -17.51 24.84
C THR A 287 -2.39 -16.43 24.92
N ASN A 288 -1.38 -16.54 24.08
CA ASN A 288 -0.31 -15.54 23.96
C ASN A 288 -0.63 -14.45 22.94
N ARG A 289 -1.76 -14.54 22.23
CA ARG A 289 -2.18 -13.57 21.21
C ARG A 289 -3.45 -12.84 21.64
N LYS A 290 -3.59 -11.61 21.18
CA LYS A 290 -4.87 -10.89 21.26
C LYS A 290 -5.88 -11.54 20.31
N ARG A 291 -7.13 -11.65 20.73
CA ARG A 291 -8.20 -12.21 19.87
C ARG A 291 -8.56 -11.30 18.69
N LEU A 292 -8.44 -10.00 18.90
CA LEU A 292 -8.74 -8.99 17.89
C LEU A 292 -7.67 -7.89 17.87
N VAL A 293 -7.10 -7.65 16.70
CA VAL A 293 -6.29 -6.46 16.40
C VAL A 293 -6.97 -5.71 15.26
N LEU A 294 -7.65 -4.61 15.60
CA LEU A 294 -8.41 -3.80 14.64
C LEU A 294 -7.74 -2.47 14.38
N ASN A 295 -7.48 -2.20 13.10
CA ASN A 295 -6.84 -0.99 12.63
C ASN A 295 -7.85 -0.12 11.88
N ILE A 296 -8.24 1.02 12.47
CA ILE A 296 -9.20 1.97 11.90
C ILE A 296 -8.42 3.09 11.22
N PHE A 297 -8.20 2.95 9.92
CA PHE A 297 -7.57 3.98 9.11
C PHE A 297 -8.63 4.98 8.61
N VAL A 298 -8.46 6.26 8.95
CA VAL A 298 -9.33 7.37 8.52
C VAL A 298 -8.49 8.32 7.67
N ASP A 299 -8.65 8.24 6.35
CA ASP A 299 -7.90 9.04 5.36
C ASP A 299 -8.05 10.54 5.63
N GLY A 300 -6.94 11.21 5.91
CA GLY A 300 -6.90 12.66 6.04
C GLY A 300 -7.44 13.25 7.35
N LEU A 301 -7.49 12.50 8.46
CA LEU A 301 -7.96 13.01 9.76
C LEU A 301 -6.85 13.75 10.52
N SER A 302 -6.90 15.08 10.48
CA SER A 302 -5.93 15.96 11.15
C SER A 302 -6.16 16.03 12.66
N GLN A 303 -5.10 15.87 13.45
CA GLN A 303 -5.10 16.03 14.90
C GLN A 303 -5.35 17.48 15.31
N THR A 304 -4.90 18.47 14.52
CA THR A 304 -5.12 19.90 14.83
C THR A 304 -6.61 20.27 14.85
N VAL A 305 -7.43 19.63 14.01
CA VAL A 305 -8.88 19.84 13.99
C VAL A 305 -9.56 19.09 15.14
N LEU A 306 -9.07 17.94 15.53
CA LEU A 306 -9.56 17.24 16.71
C LEU A 306 -9.23 18.03 17.97
N GLY A 307 -7.97 18.19 18.33
CA GLY A 307 -7.50 18.98 19.48
C GLY A 307 -8.53 19.11 20.59
N ASP A 308 -8.81 20.34 20.99
CA ASP A 308 -9.82 20.65 22.02
C ASP A 308 -11.26 20.27 21.61
N SER A 309 -11.50 20.10 20.31
CA SER A 309 -12.81 19.77 19.75
C SER A 309 -13.08 18.26 19.70
N PHE A 310 -12.13 17.40 20.07
CA PHE A 310 -12.27 15.96 19.95
C PHE A 310 -13.54 15.43 20.61
N LYS A 311 -13.79 15.83 21.85
CA LYS A 311 -14.98 15.41 22.61
C LYS A 311 -16.31 15.83 21.96
N THR A 312 -16.31 16.91 21.18
CA THR A 312 -17.53 17.44 20.53
C THR A 312 -17.69 16.91 19.11
N LEU A 313 -16.61 16.78 18.36
CA LEU A 313 -16.63 16.27 16.98
C LEU A 313 -16.77 14.75 16.92
N MET A 314 -16.11 14.02 17.83
CA MET A 314 -16.10 12.56 17.85
C MET A 314 -16.43 12.02 19.27
N PRO A 315 -17.61 12.27 19.81
CA PRO A 315 -17.96 11.89 21.18
C PRO A 315 -17.93 10.38 21.45
N HIS A 316 -18.28 9.54 20.48
CA HIS A 316 -18.25 8.08 20.60
C HIS A 316 -16.82 7.56 20.59
N THR A 317 -15.99 8.03 19.67
CA THR A 317 -14.56 7.71 19.60
C THR A 317 -13.82 8.21 20.83
N TYR A 318 -14.10 9.45 21.28
CA TYR A 318 -13.55 10.00 22.52
C TYR A 318 -13.87 9.13 23.74
N LYS A 319 -15.13 8.69 23.86
CA LYS A 319 -15.57 7.78 24.93
C LYS A 319 -14.85 6.44 24.87
N TYR A 320 -14.74 5.87 23.68
CA TYR A 320 -14.11 4.57 23.45
C TYR A 320 -12.63 4.58 23.80
N PHE A 321 -11.88 5.59 23.33
CA PHE A 321 -10.45 5.74 23.59
C PHE A 321 -10.12 6.46 24.90
N LYS A 322 -11.10 6.75 25.76
CA LYS A 322 -10.86 7.37 27.07
C LYS A 322 -9.90 6.52 27.93
N HIS A 323 -10.01 5.20 27.83
CA HIS A 323 -9.11 4.23 28.45
C HIS A 323 -8.21 3.63 27.36
N GLY A 324 -7.36 4.45 26.80
CA GLY A 324 -6.37 4.13 25.78
C GLY A 324 -5.31 5.22 25.76
N MET A 325 -4.31 5.10 24.90
CA MET A 325 -3.27 6.10 24.67
C MET A 325 -3.65 6.99 23.48
N LYS A 326 -3.70 8.31 23.69
CA LYS A 326 -3.86 9.32 22.65
C LYS A 326 -2.54 10.03 22.44
N CYS A 327 -2.09 10.11 21.20
CA CYS A 327 -0.84 10.76 20.84
C CYS A 327 -1.14 12.11 20.20
N SER A 328 -0.87 13.20 20.92
CA SER A 328 -1.16 14.56 20.44
C SER A 328 -0.12 15.11 19.48
N ASN A 329 1.08 14.50 19.43
CA ASN A 329 2.22 14.95 18.65
C ASN A 329 2.75 13.84 17.72
N ALA A 330 1.83 13.24 16.96
CA ALA A 330 2.15 12.22 15.96
C ALA A 330 2.15 12.84 14.56
N HIS A 331 3.22 12.64 13.79
CA HIS A 331 3.40 13.22 12.48
C HIS A 331 3.50 12.17 11.39
N THR A 332 2.90 12.48 10.23
CA THR A 332 3.03 11.67 9.03
C THR A 332 4.44 11.71 8.45
N ALA A 333 4.85 10.64 7.76
CA ALA A 333 6.11 10.63 7.01
C ALA A 333 5.99 11.29 5.63
N GLY A 334 4.80 11.22 5.01
CA GLY A 334 4.52 11.79 3.70
C GLY A 334 3.28 12.68 3.68
N ASP A 335 3.18 13.54 2.69
CA ASP A 335 2.11 14.53 2.59
C ASP A 335 0.84 14.04 1.89
N TRP A 336 0.78 12.77 1.47
CA TRP A 336 -0.40 12.14 0.88
C TRP A 336 -0.41 10.62 1.08
N THR A 337 -1.54 9.98 0.84
CA THR A 337 -1.81 8.59 1.22
C THR A 337 -0.79 7.58 0.70
N PHE A 338 -0.39 7.67 -0.58
CA PHE A 338 0.43 6.63 -1.21
C PHE A 338 1.80 6.45 -0.52
N PRO A 339 2.62 7.50 -0.30
CA PRO A 339 3.85 7.35 0.47
C PRO A 339 3.61 7.14 1.97
N SER A 340 2.60 7.80 2.56
CA SER A 340 2.36 7.72 4.01
C SER A 340 1.99 6.30 4.46
N ILE A 341 1.11 5.61 3.72
CA ILE A 341 0.73 4.24 4.08
C ILE A 341 1.88 3.26 3.83
N ALA A 342 2.72 3.51 2.83
CA ALA A 342 3.95 2.74 2.68
C ALA A 342 4.85 2.89 3.91
N SER A 343 5.04 4.11 4.41
CA SER A 343 5.80 4.36 5.65
C SER A 343 5.16 3.69 6.88
N ILE A 344 3.84 3.81 7.05
CA ILE A 344 3.08 3.20 8.16
C ILE A 344 3.24 1.68 8.18
N THR A 345 3.19 1.05 7.01
CA THR A 345 3.19 -0.42 6.91
C THR A 345 4.58 -1.05 6.87
N THR A 346 5.59 -0.31 6.45
CA THR A 346 6.98 -0.80 6.36
C THR A 346 7.89 -0.28 7.47
N GLY A 347 7.54 0.85 8.11
CA GLY A 347 8.41 1.59 9.01
C GLY A 347 9.54 2.35 8.29
N GLN A 348 9.48 2.49 6.97
CA GLN A 348 10.49 3.15 6.14
C GLN A 348 10.05 4.56 5.74
N THR A 349 11.03 5.45 5.55
CA THR A 349 10.79 6.81 5.02
C THR A 349 10.63 6.81 3.50
N LEU A 350 10.20 7.93 2.94
CA LEU A 350 9.94 8.07 1.50
C LEU A 350 11.14 7.69 0.61
N PRO A 351 12.37 8.16 0.91
CA PRO A 351 13.55 7.78 0.12
C PRO A 351 13.93 6.29 0.23
N GLU A 352 13.50 5.62 1.30
CA GLU A 352 13.78 4.20 1.51
C GLU A 352 12.84 3.31 0.70
N HIS A 353 11.51 3.45 0.88
CA HIS A 353 10.52 2.61 0.17
C HIS A 353 10.22 3.07 -1.26
N LYS A 354 10.46 4.34 -1.60
CA LYS A 354 10.26 4.93 -2.95
C LYS A 354 8.87 4.73 -3.55
N MET A 355 7.83 4.67 -2.74
CA MET A 355 6.44 4.72 -3.20
C MET A 355 6.04 6.18 -3.39
N LEU A 356 6.38 6.78 -4.55
CA LEU A 356 6.32 8.23 -4.76
C LEU A 356 5.45 8.66 -5.94
N HIS A 357 5.36 7.87 -7.00
CA HIS A 357 4.78 8.29 -8.26
C HIS A 357 3.33 7.81 -8.43
N SER A 358 2.38 8.76 -8.55
CA SER A 358 0.94 8.46 -8.64
C SER A 358 0.47 7.78 -9.93
N LYS A 359 1.30 7.78 -10.98
CA LYS A 359 0.93 7.25 -12.31
C LYS A 359 1.67 5.96 -12.69
N ILE A 360 2.54 5.46 -11.82
CA ILE A 360 3.37 4.29 -12.10
C ILE A 360 3.10 3.23 -11.03
N SER A 361 2.83 2.01 -11.47
CA SER A 361 2.49 0.88 -10.60
C SER A 361 3.75 0.26 -9.97
N LYS A 362 4.51 1.04 -9.17
CA LYS A 362 5.56 0.47 -8.34
C LYS A 362 4.93 -0.34 -7.20
N LYS A 363 5.38 -1.58 -7.03
CA LYS A 363 5.04 -2.43 -5.88
C LYS A 363 5.99 -2.16 -4.70
N LEU A 364 5.52 -2.40 -3.48
CA LEU A 364 6.38 -2.48 -2.30
C LEU A 364 7.44 -3.58 -2.49
N ASP A 365 8.67 -3.30 -2.13
CA ASP A 365 9.78 -4.25 -2.32
C ASP A 365 9.54 -5.54 -1.53
N ALA A 366 9.70 -6.71 -2.19
CA ALA A 366 9.34 -7.99 -1.60
C ALA A 366 10.20 -8.39 -0.41
N ASP A 367 11.45 -7.95 -0.39
CA ASP A 367 12.40 -8.18 0.70
C ASP A 367 12.21 -7.25 1.90
N THR A 368 11.28 -6.28 1.79
CA THR A 368 10.85 -5.44 2.91
C THR A 368 9.55 -6.01 3.50
N PRO A 369 9.58 -6.64 4.68
CA PRO A 369 8.36 -7.11 5.34
C PRO A 369 7.41 -5.95 5.63
N ILE A 370 6.13 -6.17 5.40
CA ILE A 370 5.08 -5.20 5.77
C ILE A 370 4.30 -5.68 6.99
N LEU A 371 3.66 -4.75 7.67
CA LEU A 371 2.87 -5.00 8.89
C LEU A 371 1.99 -6.27 8.80
N PHE A 372 1.30 -6.44 7.68
CA PHE A 372 0.35 -7.54 7.49
C PHE A 372 1.02 -8.93 7.52
N GLU A 373 2.26 -9.01 7.05
CA GLU A 373 3.05 -10.25 7.07
C GLU A 373 3.48 -10.63 8.49
N TYR A 374 3.80 -9.66 9.36
CA TYR A 374 4.10 -9.93 10.77
C TYR A 374 2.91 -10.59 11.47
N PHE A 375 1.71 -10.07 11.29
CA PHE A 375 0.50 -10.64 11.88
C PHE A 375 0.14 -12.01 11.30
N LYS A 376 0.24 -12.17 9.98
CA LYS A 376 0.02 -13.48 9.37
C LYS A 376 1.01 -14.53 9.86
N ASN A 377 2.30 -14.19 9.92
CA ASN A 377 3.35 -15.09 10.41
C ASN A 377 3.18 -15.42 11.90
N ALA A 378 2.61 -14.51 12.69
CA ALA A 378 2.21 -14.75 14.06
C ALA A 378 0.95 -15.65 14.19
N GLY A 379 0.31 -16.02 13.09
CA GLY A 379 -0.84 -16.94 13.04
C GLY A 379 -2.20 -16.28 13.17
N TYR A 380 -2.31 -14.98 12.92
CA TYR A 380 -3.61 -14.31 12.82
C TYR A 380 -4.31 -14.62 11.49
N ASN A 381 -5.64 -14.66 11.53
CA ASN A 381 -6.48 -14.57 10.34
C ASN A 381 -6.54 -13.10 9.92
N THR A 382 -5.92 -12.77 8.79
CA THR A 382 -5.67 -11.39 8.38
C THR A 382 -6.65 -10.96 7.29
N THR A 383 -7.35 -9.84 7.53
CA THR A 383 -8.35 -9.31 6.60
C THR A 383 -8.15 -7.82 6.36
N LYS A 384 -8.20 -7.41 5.09
CA LYS A 384 -8.22 -6.01 4.66
C LYS A 384 -9.60 -5.68 4.09
N ILE A 385 -10.21 -4.57 4.55
CA ILE A 385 -11.53 -4.11 4.13
C ILE A 385 -11.45 -2.63 3.80
N GLY A 386 -11.60 -2.28 2.54
CA GLY A 386 -11.51 -0.88 2.12
C GLY A 386 -11.43 -0.70 0.61
N GLY A 387 -11.40 0.54 0.17
CA GLY A 387 -11.47 0.90 -1.23
C GLY A 387 -10.48 1.97 -1.66
N ASN A 388 -9.49 2.28 -0.84
CA ASN A 388 -8.48 3.26 -1.21
C ASN A 388 -7.55 2.67 -2.28
N TRP A 389 -7.59 3.25 -3.49
CA TRP A 389 -6.78 2.76 -4.60
C TRP A 389 -5.28 2.89 -4.35
N ARG A 390 -4.86 3.80 -3.47
CA ARG A 390 -3.44 4.04 -3.15
C ARG A 390 -2.82 2.91 -2.33
N ILE A 391 -3.68 2.09 -1.72
CA ILE A 391 -3.31 0.91 -0.94
C ILE A 391 -3.97 -0.35 -1.49
N ALA A 392 -4.18 -0.36 -2.81
CA ALA A 392 -4.77 -1.49 -3.52
C ALA A 392 -3.80 -2.70 -3.58
N PRO A 393 -4.33 -3.92 -3.77
CA PRO A 393 -3.55 -5.15 -3.82
C PRO A 393 -2.37 -5.13 -4.78
N ASN A 394 -2.53 -4.50 -5.95
CA ASN A 394 -1.51 -4.42 -6.98
C ASN A 394 -0.24 -3.64 -6.59
N TYR A 395 -0.27 -2.87 -5.51
CA TYR A 395 0.91 -2.20 -4.95
C TYR A 395 1.64 -3.04 -3.89
N GLY A 396 1.21 -4.26 -3.63
CA GLY A 396 1.81 -5.15 -2.64
C GLY A 396 1.04 -5.25 -1.31
N TYR A 397 -0.04 -4.51 -1.14
CA TYR A 397 -0.81 -4.48 0.12
C TYR A 397 -1.74 -5.70 0.35
N ALA A 398 -1.71 -6.69 -0.52
CA ALA A 398 -2.34 -7.99 -0.25
C ALA A 398 -1.36 -9.01 0.35
N ARG A 399 -0.06 -8.69 0.43
CA ARG A 399 0.91 -9.56 1.11
C ARG A 399 0.51 -9.70 2.58
N GLY A 400 0.60 -10.91 3.10
CA GLY A 400 0.20 -11.18 4.47
C GLY A 400 -1.31 -11.17 4.73
N MET A 401 -2.18 -11.03 3.71
CA MET A 401 -3.63 -11.10 3.86
C MET A 401 -4.19 -12.46 3.47
N ASN A 402 -5.09 -12.99 4.30
CA ASN A 402 -5.91 -14.15 3.94
C ASN A 402 -7.10 -13.72 3.08
N ARG A 403 -7.69 -12.55 3.38
CA ARG A 403 -8.90 -12.04 2.74
C ARG A 403 -8.77 -10.54 2.47
N VAL A 404 -9.13 -10.08 1.27
CA VAL A 404 -9.24 -8.66 0.94
C VAL A 404 -10.64 -8.40 0.39
N LYS A 405 -11.43 -7.56 1.05
CA LYS A 405 -12.68 -7.01 0.52
C LYS A 405 -12.39 -5.62 -0.02
N TYR A 406 -12.61 -5.43 -1.31
CA TYR A 406 -12.27 -4.21 -2.03
C TYR A 406 -13.43 -3.69 -2.87
N GLN A 407 -13.72 -2.40 -2.73
CA GLN A 407 -14.56 -1.63 -3.64
C GLN A 407 -13.97 -0.23 -3.73
N HIS A 408 -13.85 0.32 -4.92
CA HIS A 408 -13.25 1.65 -5.09
C HIS A 408 -14.04 2.71 -4.30
N MET A 409 -13.40 3.47 -3.43
CA MET A 409 -14.07 4.38 -2.50
C MET A 409 -14.88 5.49 -3.18
N TYR A 410 -14.43 5.98 -4.34
CA TYR A 410 -15.18 6.99 -5.12
C TYR A 410 -16.47 6.47 -5.74
N MET A 411 -16.67 5.17 -5.72
CA MET A 411 -17.82 4.52 -6.30
C MET A 411 -18.82 3.99 -5.25
N GLY A 412 -18.67 4.38 -3.98
CA GLY A 412 -19.69 4.17 -2.97
C GLY A 412 -19.36 3.15 -1.89
N TYR A 413 -18.09 2.79 -1.66
CA TYR A 413 -17.73 2.00 -0.48
C TYR A 413 -17.69 2.90 0.75
N SER A 414 -18.85 3.14 1.31
CA SER A 414 -19.07 4.05 2.43
C SER A 414 -18.67 3.44 3.77
N VAL A 415 -18.49 4.30 4.78
CA VAL A 415 -18.15 3.88 6.16
C VAL A 415 -19.14 2.85 6.72
N GLU A 416 -20.44 2.96 6.39
CA GLU A 416 -21.47 1.99 6.82
C GLU A 416 -21.21 0.60 6.24
N GLN A 417 -20.82 0.54 4.98
CA GLN A 417 -20.56 -0.73 4.31
C GLN A 417 -19.25 -1.34 4.81
N VAL A 418 -18.23 -0.52 5.04
CA VAL A 418 -16.96 -0.97 5.63
C VAL A 418 -17.20 -1.53 7.03
N ILE A 419 -17.95 -0.83 7.88
CA ILE A 419 -18.30 -1.30 9.23
C ILE A 419 -19.09 -2.62 9.17
N ALA A 420 -20.10 -2.72 8.29
CA ALA A 420 -20.87 -3.94 8.16
C ALA A 420 -20.01 -5.14 7.71
N ASP A 421 -19.03 -4.92 6.83
CA ASP A 421 -18.11 -5.97 6.40
C ASP A 421 -17.08 -6.33 7.50
N VAL A 422 -16.69 -5.38 8.35
CA VAL A 422 -15.84 -5.62 9.53
C VAL A 422 -16.60 -6.44 10.58
N GLU A 423 -17.84 -6.07 10.89
CA GLU A 423 -18.70 -6.81 11.81
C GLU A 423 -18.99 -8.23 11.31
N GLU A 424 -19.25 -8.38 10.00
CA GLU A 424 -19.41 -9.70 9.38
C GLU A 424 -18.15 -10.55 9.53
N GLN A 425 -16.97 -9.98 9.30
CA GLN A 425 -15.69 -10.67 9.45
C GLN A 425 -15.48 -11.10 10.92
N MET A 426 -15.67 -10.18 11.87
CA MET A 426 -15.52 -10.47 13.29
C MET A 426 -16.47 -11.58 13.76
N HIS A 427 -17.72 -11.57 13.27
CA HIS A 427 -18.72 -12.57 13.62
C HIS A 427 -18.45 -13.92 12.97
N SER A 428 -18.23 -13.96 11.66
CA SER A 428 -18.07 -15.21 10.90
C SER A 428 -16.78 -15.97 11.24
N MET A 429 -15.76 -15.25 11.71
CA MET A 429 -14.46 -15.81 12.06
C MET A 429 -14.14 -15.69 13.57
N ALA A 430 -15.17 -15.58 14.42
CA ALA A 430 -15.06 -15.34 15.86
C ALA A 430 -14.22 -16.38 16.62
N ASP A 431 -14.10 -17.59 16.07
CA ASP A 431 -13.31 -18.69 16.64
C ASP A 431 -11.81 -18.63 16.26
N THR A 432 -11.35 -17.53 15.62
CA THR A 432 -9.96 -17.31 15.25
C THR A 432 -9.40 -16.03 15.90
N ASP A 433 -8.07 -15.92 16.00
CA ASP A 433 -7.43 -14.66 16.35
C ASP A 433 -7.37 -13.81 15.06
N GLN A 434 -7.91 -12.57 15.11
CA GLN A 434 -8.14 -11.77 13.92
C GLN A 434 -7.29 -10.51 13.89
N PHE A 435 -6.66 -10.25 12.75
CA PHE A 435 -6.11 -8.94 12.38
C PHE A 435 -6.97 -8.33 11.28
N ILE A 436 -7.53 -7.16 11.53
CA ILE A 436 -8.38 -6.46 10.56
C ILE A 436 -7.83 -5.06 10.30
N TRP A 437 -7.64 -4.75 9.02
CA TRP A 437 -7.34 -3.41 8.52
C TRP A 437 -8.56 -2.88 7.81
N MET A 438 -9.16 -1.78 8.32
CA MET A 438 -10.29 -1.12 7.69
C MET A 438 -9.96 0.30 7.25
N GLU A 439 -10.55 0.74 6.14
CA GLU A 439 -10.29 2.03 5.49
C GLU A 439 -11.55 2.87 5.40
N ILE A 440 -11.48 4.10 5.88
CA ILE A 440 -12.54 5.11 5.83
C ILE A 440 -12.05 6.27 5.00
N GLY A 441 -12.66 6.52 3.84
CA GLY A 441 -12.20 7.49 2.84
C GLY A 441 -13.01 8.78 2.76
N GLU A 442 -14.06 8.94 3.56
CA GLU A 442 -15.04 10.03 3.42
C GLU A 442 -14.45 11.42 3.58
N LEU A 443 -13.41 11.59 4.39
CA LEU A 443 -12.77 12.92 4.57
C LEU A 443 -12.00 13.34 3.33
N HIS A 444 -11.46 12.39 2.57
CA HIS A 444 -10.83 12.67 1.28
C HIS A 444 -11.85 13.14 0.23
N LEU A 445 -13.08 12.62 0.29
CA LEU A 445 -14.15 13.04 -0.63
C LEU A 445 -14.50 14.52 -0.50
N VAL A 446 -14.29 15.12 0.68
CA VAL A 446 -14.45 16.58 0.89
C VAL A 446 -13.46 17.36 0.03
N ALA A 447 -12.20 16.90 -0.05
CA ALA A 447 -11.18 17.52 -0.89
C ALA A 447 -11.55 17.45 -2.37
N ASP A 448 -12.03 16.28 -2.82
CA ASP A 448 -12.37 16.00 -4.21
C ASP A 448 -13.78 16.44 -4.61
N GLU A 449 -14.60 16.90 -3.64
CA GLU A 449 -16.01 17.31 -3.84
C GLU A 449 -16.88 16.21 -4.46
N ILE A 450 -16.57 14.94 -4.16
CA ILE A 450 -17.24 13.78 -4.73
C ILE A 450 -18.18 13.17 -3.69
N ASN A 451 -19.43 12.93 -4.10
CA ASN A 451 -20.43 12.09 -3.43
C ASN A 451 -20.50 12.21 -1.90
N MET A 452 -20.59 13.42 -1.39
CA MET A 452 -20.75 13.68 0.05
C MET A 452 -22.23 13.50 0.46
N ALA A 453 -22.78 12.30 0.28
CA ALA A 453 -24.20 12.01 0.43
C ALA A 453 -24.82 12.53 1.73
N PRO A 454 -24.19 12.43 2.93
CA PRO A 454 -24.76 13.00 4.14
C PRO A 454 -24.82 14.52 4.16
N LEU A 455 -24.03 15.17 3.31
CA LEU A 455 -23.91 16.63 3.25
C LEU A 455 -24.68 17.25 2.09
N GLN A 456 -25.20 16.45 1.18
CA GLN A 456 -25.90 16.96 -0.03
C GLN A 456 -27.07 17.89 0.30
N SER A 457 -27.77 17.63 1.40
CA SER A 457 -28.87 18.50 1.86
C SER A 457 -28.41 19.79 2.53
N GLU A 458 -27.14 19.87 2.92
CA GLU A 458 -26.55 21.05 3.56
C GLU A 458 -25.80 21.95 2.55
N PHE A 459 -25.64 21.49 1.29
CA PHE A 459 -25.02 22.28 0.24
C PHE A 459 -25.90 23.45 -0.18
N MET A 460 -25.46 24.66 0.08
CA MET A 460 -26.03 25.87 -0.47
C MET A 460 -25.34 26.20 -1.79
N ILE A 461 -26.08 26.26 -2.89
CA ILE A 461 -25.55 26.49 -4.24
C ILE A 461 -24.64 27.75 -4.30
N TRP A 462 -24.97 28.78 -3.53
CA TRP A 462 -24.18 30.03 -3.49
C TRP A 462 -22.95 29.98 -2.59
N GLU A 463 -22.75 28.95 -1.78
CA GLU A 463 -21.54 28.74 -0.98
C GLU A 463 -20.44 28.02 -1.79
N ASN A 464 -20.80 27.42 -2.92
CA ASN A 464 -19.86 26.73 -3.80
C ASN A 464 -19.37 27.67 -4.91
N GLU A 465 -18.35 28.47 -4.62
CA GLU A 465 -17.61 29.19 -5.65
C GLU A 465 -16.72 28.22 -6.42
N GLN A 466 -17.19 27.88 -7.62
CA GLN A 466 -16.47 27.24 -8.74
C GLN A 466 -15.39 26.20 -8.40
N TYR A 467 -15.77 24.94 -8.44
CA TYR A 467 -14.84 23.82 -8.65
C TYR A 467 -14.09 24.00 -9.97
N SER A 468 -12.78 24.22 -9.92
CA SER A 468 -11.97 24.46 -11.13
C SER A 468 -11.51 23.19 -11.85
N GLY A 469 -11.75 21.99 -11.31
CA GLY A 469 -11.42 20.69 -11.92
C GLY A 469 -9.92 20.42 -12.21
N LYS A 470 -9.05 21.37 -11.89
CA LYS A 470 -7.63 21.34 -12.26
C LYS A 470 -6.67 21.30 -11.08
N ILE A 471 -7.16 21.39 -9.85
CA ILE A 471 -6.31 21.47 -8.66
C ILE A 471 -6.12 20.06 -8.10
N ASN A 472 -4.88 19.68 -7.88
CA ASN A 472 -4.52 18.49 -7.13
C ASN A 472 -5.16 18.56 -5.73
N SER A 473 -5.92 17.53 -5.33
CA SER A 473 -6.60 17.47 -4.03
C SER A 473 -5.63 17.62 -2.84
N VAL A 474 -4.37 17.26 -3.02
CA VAL A 474 -3.32 17.35 -2.00
C VAL A 474 -2.95 18.81 -1.70
N LYS A 475 -2.79 19.64 -2.74
CA LYS A 475 -2.30 21.03 -2.64
C LYS A 475 -3.42 22.07 -2.76
N GLN A 476 -4.58 21.80 -2.15
CA GLN A 476 -5.67 22.75 -2.10
C GLN A 476 -5.33 23.93 -1.19
N LYS A 477 -5.85 25.10 -1.54
CA LYS A 477 -5.72 26.31 -0.71
C LYS A 477 -6.73 26.28 0.43
N TYR A 478 -6.45 27.06 1.48
CA TYR A 478 -7.35 27.30 2.60
C TYR A 478 -8.79 27.60 2.16
N ASP A 479 -9.74 26.89 2.76
CA ASP A 479 -11.15 27.01 2.40
C ASP A 479 -12.05 26.72 3.61
N GLU A 480 -12.65 27.79 4.16
CA GLU A 480 -13.53 27.71 5.33
C GLU A 480 -14.78 26.86 5.09
N THR A 481 -15.29 26.84 3.86
CA THR A 481 -16.47 26.04 3.48
C THR A 481 -16.13 24.55 3.54
N LYS A 482 -14.98 24.16 2.99
CA LYS A 482 -14.49 22.78 3.09
C LYS A 482 -14.21 22.38 4.54
N ILE A 483 -13.67 23.26 5.36
CA ILE A 483 -13.46 23.00 6.80
C ILE A 483 -14.78 22.71 7.51
N LYS A 484 -15.84 23.46 7.20
CA LYS A 484 -17.19 23.20 7.73
C LYS A 484 -17.68 21.82 7.34
N TYR A 485 -17.56 21.43 6.08
CA TYR A 485 -17.97 20.11 5.59
C TYR A 485 -17.11 18.98 6.17
N TYR A 486 -15.82 19.22 6.29
CA TYR A 486 -14.89 18.30 6.91
C TYR A 486 -15.29 17.95 8.36
N LYS A 487 -15.61 18.97 9.16
CA LYS A 487 -16.09 18.76 10.54
C LYS A 487 -17.41 17.97 10.57
N LYS A 488 -18.33 18.28 9.69
CA LYS A 488 -19.59 17.53 9.56
C LYS A 488 -19.37 16.06 9.17
N GLN A 489 -18.44 15.82 8.28
CA GLN A 489 -18.09 14.46 7.86
C GLN A 489 -17.40 13.68 9.01
N ILE A 490 -16.56 14.34 9.83
CA ILE A 490 -16.00 13.75 11.05
C ILE A 490 -17.12 13.34 12.02
N GLU A 491 -18.08 14.22 12.30
CA GLU A 491 -19.24 13.90 13.15
C GLU A 491 -20.05 12.70 12.60
N TYR A 492 -20.19 12.63 11.28
CA TYR A 492 -20.89 11.52 10.64
C TYR A 492 -20.13 10.19 10.81
N ILE A 493 -18.83 10.15 10.54
CA ILE A 493 -17.98 8.98 10.72
C ILE A 493 -18.06 8.49 12.18
N ASP A 494 -17.95 9.38 13.16
CA ASP A 494 -18.01 9.04 14.57
C ASP A 494 -19.33 8.35 14.96
N ARG A 495 -20.45 8.84 14.43
CA ARG A 495 -21.76 8.20 14.64
C ARG A 495 -21.82 6.78 14.08
N ARG A 496 -21.14 6.51 12.97
CA ARG A 496 -21.09 5.17 12.37
C ARG A 496 -20.16 4.24 13.16
N LEU A 497 -19.02 4.75 13.61
CA LEU A 497 -18.11 4.00 14.46
C LEU A 497 -18.71 3.58 15.82
N ALA A 498 -19.74 4.27 16.28
CA ALA A 498 -20.41 3.94 17.54
C ALA A 498 -20.92 2.49 17.60
N SER A 499 -21.50 1.96 16.50
CA SER A 499 -21.96 0.56 16.45
C SER A 499 -20.80 -0.43 16.51
N LEU A 500 -19.71 -0.13 15.83
CA LEU A 500 -18.51 -0.96 15.84
C LEU A 500 -17.88 -1.03 17.24
N TYR A 501 -17.76 0.12 17.92
CA TYR A 501 -17.25 0.16 19.30
C TYR A 501 -18.15 -0.64 20.25
N GLN A 502 -19.47 -0.49 20.14
CA GLN A 502 -20.43 -1.27 20.93
C GLN A 502 -20.28 -2.77 20.65
N TYR A 503 -20.17 -3.19 19.39
CA TYR A 503 -19.97 -4.59 19.03
C TYR A 503 -18.71 -5.18 19.70
N ILE A 504 -17.59 -4.41 19.68
CA ILE A 504 -16.35 -4.86 20.30
C ILE A 504 -16.50 -4.98 21.82
N GLU A 505 -17.10 -3.98 22.47
CA GLU A 505 -17.31 -3.99 23.93
C GLU A 505 -18.24 -5.12 24.40
N GLU A 506 -19.19 -5.55 23.57
CA GLU A 506 -20.13 -6.64 23.89
C GLU A 506 -19.55 -8.04 23.65
N ASN A 507 -18.58 -8.20 22.74
CA ASN A 507 -18.12 -9.51 22.27
C ASN A 507 -16.68 -9.88 22.65
N TYR A 508 -15.88 -8.93 23.13
CA TYR A 508 -14.46 -9.17 23.43
C TYR A 508 -14.08 -8.66 24.83
N ASP A 509 -13.21 -9.41 25.51
CA ASP A 509 -12.56 -8.90 26.72
C ASP A 509 -11.60 -7.74 26.36
N PRO A 510 -11.62 -6.61 27.09
CA PRO A 510 -10.71 -5.49 26.84
C PRO A 510 -9.22 -5.86 26.80
N ASN A 511 -8.81 -6.90 27.54
CA ASN A 511 -7.43 -7.38 27.56
C ASN A 511 -7.06 -8.21 26.33
N ASP A 512 -8.06 -8.73 25.60
CA ASP A 512 -7.87 -9.57 24.41
C ASP A 512 -7.93 -8.76 23.09
N VAL A 513 -8.04 -7.44 23.17
CA VAL A 513 -8.15 -6.59 21.98
C VAL A 513 -7.05 -5.55 21.92
N VAL A 514 -6.64 -5.22 20.71
CA VAL A 514 -5.92 -4.00 20.38
C VAL A 514 -6.71 -3.27 19.30
N VAL A 515 -7.10 -2.05 19.57
CA VAL A 515 -7.77 -1.20 18.59
C VAL A 515 -6.94 0.07 18.39
N SER A 516 -6.63 0.40 17.15
CA SER A 516 -6.00 1.67 16.77
C SER A 516 -6.94 2.49 15.90
N LEU A 517 -6.88 3.81 16.04
CA LEU A 517 -7.43 4.76 15.09
C LEU A 517 -6.31 5.72 14.69
N PHE A 518 -6.08 5.84 13.39
CA PHE A 518 -4.99 6.65 12.86
C PHE A 518 -5.34 7.25 11.50
N ALA A 519 -4.61 8.30 11.13
CA ALA A 519 -4.65 8.88 9.80
C ALA A 519 -3.28 8.81 9.12
N ASP A 520 -3.27 9.05 7.83
CA ASP A 520 -2.09 9.08 6.99
C ASP A 520 -1.51 10.50 6.82
N HIS A 521 -2.37 11.52 6.78
CA HIS A 521 -2.03 12.95 6.68
C HIS A 521 -3.22 13.81 7.09
N GLY A 522 -3.04 15.12 7.16
CA GLY A 522 -4.12 16.10 7.25
C GLY A 522 -4.57 16.61 5.87
N GLN A 523 -5.21 17.77 5.80
CA GLN A 523 -5.81 18.30 4.57
C GLN A 523 -5.19 19.65 4.16
N GLY A 524 -4.94 19.84 2.85
CA GLY A 524 -4.37 21.08 2.32
C GLY A 524 -5.24 22.31 2.55
N TYR A 525 -6.57 22.20 2.44
CA TYR A 525 -7.51 23.29 2.68
C TYR A 525 -7.63 23.74 4.14
N LEU A 526 -6.96 23.06 5.07
CA LEU A 526 -6.84 23.47 6.47
C LEU A 526 -5.70 24.49 6.68
N ILE A 527 -4.72 24.52 5.78
CA ILE A 527 -3.48 25.30 5.90
C ILE A 527 -3.76 26.75 5.55
N LYS A 528 -3.54 27.66 6.51
CA LYS A 528 -3.72 29.09 6.28
C LYS A 528 -2.67 29.64 5.32
N PRO A 529 -2.98 30.76 4.63
CA PRO A 529 -2.07 31.34 3.63
C PRO A 529 -0.68 31.72 4.13
N GLU A 530 -0.56 32.03 5.43
CA GLU A 530 0.69 32.40 6.11
C GLU A 530 1.52 31.21 6.59
N GLU A 531 0.97 29.99 6.55
CA GLU A 531 1.61 28.79 7.03
C GLU A 531 2.32 28.03 5.90
N ASP A 532 3.34 27.27 6.26
CA ASP A 532 4.04 26.41 5.32
C ASP A 532 3.18 25.20 4.94
N PHE A 533 3.39 24.64 3.75
CA PHE A 533 2.61 23.50 3.25
C PHE A 533 2.72 22.28 4.19
N LEU A 534 3.90 22.04 4.78
CA LEU A 534 4.12 20.99 5.77
C LEU A 534 3.89 21.46 7.21
N SER A 535 2.90 22.35 7.41
CA SER A 535 2.45 22.79 8.75
C SER A 535 1.75 21.66 9.52
N ASN A 536 1.38 21.91 10.78
CA ASN A 536 0.70 20.92 11.62
C ASN A 536 -0.64 20.45 11.04
N GLU A 537 -1.35 21.34 10.33
CA GLU A 537 -2.62 21.03 9.67
C GLU A 537 -2.49 19.87 8.68
N ARG A 538 -1.31 19.72 8.07
CA ARG A 538 -0.98 18.64 7.13
C ARG A 538 -0.26 17.50 7.82
N THR A 539 0.66 17.78 8.72
CA THR A 539 1.59 16.77 9.24
C THR A 539 1.15 16.11 10.52
N ASN A 540 0.41 16.80 11.41
CA ASN A 540 -0.02 16.24 12.68
C ASN A 540 -1.34 15.47 12.49
N ILE A 541 -1.27 14.16 12.71
CA ILE A 541 -2.33 13.18 12.39
C ILE A 541 -3.01 12.64 13.66
N ALA A 542 -4.29 12.29 13.53
CA ALA A 542 -4.95 11.49 14.56
C ALA A 542 -4.23 10.16 14.74
N PHE A 543 -3.88 9.83 15.99
CA PHE A 543 -3.06 8.64 16.29
C PHE A 543 -3.35 8.16 17.70
N MET A 544 -4.09 7.06 17.83
CA MET A 544 -4.52 6.57 19.14
C MET A 544 -4.65 5.06 19.18
N PHE A 545 -4.40 4.49 20.36
CA PHE A 545 -4.40 3.05 20.60
C PHE A 545 -5.18 2.72 21.88
N LYS A 546 -5.87 1.60 21.86
CA LYS A 546 -6.54 1.04 23.04
C LYS A 546 -6.24 -0.45 23.14
N ASN A 547 -5.80 -0.84 24.31
CA ASN A 547 -5.80 -2.22 24.81
C ASN A 547 -6.16 -2.17 26.30
N GLY A 548 -6.21 -3.31 27.00
CA GLY A 548 -6.56 -3.34 28.42
C GLY A 548 -5.56 -2.66 29.37
N GLU A 549 -4.38 -2.27 28.90
CA GLU A 549 -3.26 -1.80 29.73
C GLU A 549 -2.89 -0.32 29.48
N LEU A 550 -3.19 0.20 28.29
CA LEU A 550 -2.84 1.56 27.91
C LEU A 550 -3.83 2.57 28.53
N GLU A 551 -3.31 3.67 29.07
CA GLU A 551 -4.14 4.77 29.55
C GLU A 551 -3.38 6.11 29.45
N GLY A 552 -4.08 7.15 29.02
CA GLY A 552 -3.61 8.53 29.07
C GLY A 552 -3.43 9.21 27.72
N GLU A 553 -2.60 10.25 27.74
CA GLU A 553 -2.26 11.05 26.60
C GLU A 553 -0.75 11.34 26.62
N THR A 554 -0.12 11.35 25.46
CA THR A 554 1.30 11.68 25.32
C THR A 554 1.51 12.77 24.28
N ASP A 555 2.44 13.67 24.58
CA ASP A 555 2.95 14.71 23.66
C ASP A 555 4.33 14.33 23.11
N GLU A 556 4.76 13.08 23.33
CA GLU A 556 5.98 12.55 22.75
C GLU A 556 5.94 12.63 21.22
N ILE A 557 7.07 12.96 20.61
CA ILE A 557 7.17 12.99 19.14
C ILE A 557 7.10 11.58 18.61
N ILE A 558 6.08 11.31 17.79
CA ILE A 558 5.85 10.01 17.17
C ILE A 558 5.84 10.19 15.66
N SER A 559 6.57 9.33 14.97
CA SER A 559 6.52 9.21 13.51
C SER A 559 5.45 8.21 13.09
N ALA A 560 4.80 8.45 11.96
CA ALA A 560 3.95 7.43 11.33
C ALA A 560 4.72 6.13 11.03
N CYS A 561 6.04 6.18 10.85
CA CYS A 561 6.91 5.02 10.71
C CYS A 561 6.93 4.10 11.96
N ASP A 562 6.55 4.63 13.13
CA ASP A 562 6.53 3.87 14.38
C ASP A 562 5.31 2.95 14.49
N TYR A 563 4.27 3.20 13.69
CA TYR A 563 2.97 2.54 13.80
C TYR A 563 3.08 1.02 13.84
N SER A 564 3.79 0.43 12.88
CA SER A 564 3.94 -1.02 12.79
C SER A 564 4.64 -1.61 14.01
N GLY A 565 5.67 -0.94 14.51
CA GLY A 565 6.39 -1.35 15.73
C GLY A 565 5.54 -1.24 16.99
N ILE A 566 4.77 -0.15 17.13
CA ILE A 566 3.82 0.03 18.24
C ILE A 566 2.76 -1.08 18.24
N LEU A 567 2.13 -1.32 17.08
CA LEU A 567 1.06 -2.29 16.98
C LEU A 567 1.55 -3.72 17.25
N CYS A 568 2.70 -4.10 16.70
CA CYS A 568 3.34 -5.38 16.98
C CYS A 568 3.67 -5.52 18.48
N LYS A 569 4.21 -4.48 19.12
CA LYS A 569 4.48 -4.47 20.56
C LYS A 569 3.22 -4.70 21.41
N LEU A 570 2.13 -4.02 21.08
CA LEU A 570 0.85 -4.16 21.78
C LEU A 570 0.20 -5.54 21.58
N ALA A 571 0.50 -6.18 20.44
CA ALA A 571 0.03 -7.54 20.14
C ALA A 571 0.99 -8.64 20.62
N GLY A 572 2.13 -8.29 21.21
CA GLY A 572 3.15 -9.26 21.67
C GLY A 572 3.93 -9.91 20.53
N ILE A 573 4.09 -9.22 19.41
CA ILE A 573 4.82 -9.68 18.21
C ILE A 573 6.17 -8.96 18.13
N ASP A 574 7.23 -9.70 17.89
CA ASP A 574 8.55 -9.12 17.62
C ASP A 574 8.55 -8.37 16.28
N TYR A 575 9.05 -7.14 16.30
CA TYR A 575 9.15 -6.29 15.13
C TYR A 575 10.59 -5.91 14.81
N ASN A 576 10.97 -5.99 13.54
CA ASN A 576 12.30 -5.60 13.08
C ASN A 576 12.26 -4.16 12.53
N TYR A 577 12.85 -3.23 13.27
CA TYR A 577 12.96 -1.83 12.86
C TYR A 577 14.00 -1.69 11.75
N SER A 578 13.57 -1.63 10.50
CA SER A 578 14.43 -1.52 9.31
C SER A 578 14.55 -0.10 8.76
N GLY A 579 13.59 0.79 9.07
CA GLY A 579 13.59 2.17 8.61
C GLY A 579 14.44 3.10 9.48
N THR A 580 14.99 4.15 8.90
CA THR A 580 15.86 5.12 9.59
C THR A 580 15.12 6.01 10.59
N ASP A 581 13.80 6.22 10.39
CA ASP A 581 12.95 7.03 11.28
C ASP A 581 12.05 6.18 12.19
N ALA A 582 11.99 4.86 12.02
CA ALA A 582 11.18 3.99 12.86
C ALA A 582 11.81 3.74 14.23
N ASN A 583 11.04 3.96 15.29
CA ASN A 583 11.44 3.74 16.68
C ASN A 583 10.25 3.27 17.51
N LEU A 584 10.49 2.62 18.64
CA LEU A 584 9.42 2.39 19.62
C LEU A 584 9.43 3.57 20.61
N PRO A 585 8.34 4.38 20.66
CA PRO A 585 8.26 5.51 21.58
C PRO A 585 8.28 5.07 23.06
N LEU A 586 8.77 5.96 23.95
CA LEU A 586 8.79 5.69 25.42
C LEU A 586 7.39 5.37 25.94
N SER A 587 6.38 6.08 25.47
CA SER A 587 4.96 5.89 25.82
C SER A 587 4.46 4.45 25.54
N PHE A 588 5.15 3.72 24.69
CA PHE A 588 4.84 2.33 24.30
C PHE A 588 5.92 1.33 24.73
N GLY A 589 6.80 1.75 25.65
CA GLY A 589 7.84 0.89 26.23
C GLY A 589 9.15 0.91 25.47
N GLY A 590 9.42 1.94 24.69
CA GLY A 590 10.71 2.23 24.08
C GLY A 590 11.77 2.67 25.12
N THR A 591 12.98 2.94 24.66
CA THR A 591 14.15 3.25 25.52
C THR A 591 14.64 4.69 25.43
N SER A 592 14.21 5.45 24.44
CA SER A 592 14.66 6.83 24.21
C SER A 592 13.60 7.64 23.45
N GLU A 593 13.48 8.91 23.80
CA GLU A 593 12.76 9.88 22.97
C GLU A 593 13.62 10.25 21.75
N ARG A 594 12.95 10.57 20.63
CA ARG A 594 13.60 11.17 19.47
C ARG A 594 13.64 12.67 19.56
N GLU A 595 14.64 13.28 18.94
CA GLU A 595 14.74 14.74 18.85
C GLU A 595 13.71 15.33 17.90
N PHE A 596 13.45 14.66 16.79
CA PHE A 596 12.45 15.02 15.75
C PHE A 596 12.01 13.80 14.96
N CYS A 597 10.90 13.94 14.25
CA CYS A 597 10.50 13.02 13.17
C CYS A 597 10.38 13.76 11.84
N VAL A 598 10.29 13.01 10.76
CA VAL A 598 10.40 13.54 9.39
C VAL A 598 9.07 13.50 8.68
N THR A 599 8.71 14.59 8.00
CA THR A 599 7.66 14.60 6.97
C THR A 599 8.22 15.16 5.67
N GLU A 600 7.92 14.50 4.55
CA GLU A 600 8.43 14.86 3.24
C GLU A 600 7.32 15.00 2.20
N SER A 601 7.54 15.88 1.24
CA SER A 601 6.73 16.06 0.04
C SER A 601 7.61 15.86 -1.19
N ILE A 602 7.39 14.75 -1.91
CA ILE A 602 8.08 14.41 -3.16
C ILE A 602 7.03 14.23 -4.25
N HIS A 603 6.77 15.30 -5.03
CA HIS A 603 5.85 15.28 -6.16
C HIS A 603 6.56 15.66 -7.45
N VAL A 604 6.39 14.85 -8.49
CA VAL A 604 6.91 15.14 -9.83
C VAL A 604 6.41 16.49 -10.33
N GLY A 605 7.35 17.36 -10.69
CA GLY A 605 7.05 18.70 -11.19
C GLY A 605 6.88 19.79 -10.14
N ASP A 606 6.97 19.43 -8.85
CA ASP A 606 6.97 20.37 -7.72
C ASP A 606 8.33 20.41 -7.01
N PRO A 607 8.67 21.48 -6.29
CA PRO A 607 9.83 21.49 -5.41
C PRO A 607 9.74 20.42 -4.32
N TYR A 608 10.87 19.84 -3.97
CA TYR A 608 10.99 18.98 -2.79
C TYR A 608 10.85 19.81 -1.51
N GLU A 609 10.08 19.31 -0.57
CA GLU A 609 9.94 19.92 0.76
C GLU A 609 10.12 18.85 1.84
N ILE A 610 10.81 19.20 2.91
CA ILE A 610 10.99 18.36 4.10
C ILE A 610 10.86 19.21 5.35
N VAL A 611 10.21 18.65 6.37
CA VAL A 611 10.17 19.25 7.70
C VAL A 611 10.66 18.25 8.75
N LEU A 612 11.52 18.71 9.63
CA LEU A 612 11.87 18.02 10.88
C LEU A 612 10.95 18.57 11.97
N ASN A 613 10.04 17.72 12.46
CA ASN A 613 9.10 18.05 13.51
C ASN A 613 9.72 17.71 14.85
N GLY A 614 10.27 18.70 15.55
CA GLY A 614 10.77 18.59 16.91
C GLY A 614 9.72 18.99 17.95
N LYS A 615 9.97 18.70 19.24
CA LYS A 615 9.01 18.98 20.31
C LYS A 615 8.70 20.48 20.42
N ASN A 616 9.71 21.35 20.29
CA ASN A 616 9.59 22.80 20.45
C ASN A 616 10.11 23.56 19.23
N PHE A 617 10.24 22.90 18.09
CA PHE A 617 10.75 23.52 16.87
C PHE A 617 10.26 22.81 15.61
N LYS A 618 10.32 23.53 14.51
CA LYS A 618 10.26 22.96 13.16
C LYS A 618 11.42 23.49 12.33
N PHE A 619 12.06 22.57 11.60
CA PHE A 619 13.08 22.91 10.63
C PHE A 619 12.61 22.52 9.24
N TYR A 620 12.45 23.48 8.36
CA TYR A 620 12.02 23.29 6.97
C TYR A 620 13.21 23.43 6.04
N LEU A 621 13.29 22.55 5.03
CA LEU A 621 14.16 22.71 3.87
C LEU A 621 13.32 22.54 2.61
N LYS A 622 13.43 23.51 1.67
CA LYS A 622 12.70 23.52 0.42
C LYS A 622 13.67 23.69 -0.74
N GLY A 623 13.66 22.73 -1.67
CA GLY A 623 14.40 22.83 -2.93
C GLY A 623 13.82 23.92 -3.82
N ARG A 624 14.68 24.61 -4.58
CA ARG A 624 14.23 25.62 -5.58
C ARG A 624 13.94 25.01 -6.95
N GLN A 625 14.41 23.82 -7.21
CA GLN A 625 14.20 23.09 -8.43
C GLN A 625 13.13 22.02 -8.24
N ASN A 626 12.41 21.68 -9.30
CA ASN A 626 11.35 20.70 -9.25
C ASN A 626 11.91 19.26 -9.25
N VAL A 627 11.22 18.37 -8.54
CA VAL A 627 11.43 16.93 -8.61
C VAL A 627 11.25 16.46 -10.05
N THR A 628 12.19 15.65 -10.53
CA THR A 628 12.17 15.15 -11.92
C THR A 628 11.07 14.11 -12.12
N ALA A 629 10.82 13.77 -13.38
CA ALA A 629 9.86 12.74 -13.75
C ALA A 629 10.22 11.35 -13.15
N GLU A 630 11.48 11.08 -12.91
CA GLU A 630 12.01 9.86 -12.27
C GLU A 630 11.95 9.94 -10.73
N CYS A 631 11.20 10.89 -10.17
CA CYS A 631 11.13 11.16 -8.72
C CYS A 631 12.50 11.43 -8.08
N ARG A 632 13.43 12.03 -8.84
CA ARG A 632 14.73 12.44 -8.33
C ARG A 632 14.71 13.91 -7.92
N VAL A 633 15.41 14.21 -6.83
CA VAL A 633 15.38 15.50 -6.15
C VAL A 633 16.67 16.27 -6.41
N PRO A 634 16.64 17.36 -7.20
CA PRO A 634 17.76 18.29 -7.31
C PRO A 634 17.79 19.19 -6.07
N LEU A 635 18.93 19.24 -5.39
CA LEU A 635 19.14 20.05 -4.17
C LEU A 635 20.45 20.83 -4.23
N ASP A 636 20.75 21.44 -5.40
CA ASP A 636 21.88 22.35 -5.51
C ASP A 636 21.57 23.71 -4.88
N GLU A 637 20.29 24.12 -4.99
CA GLU A 637 19.75 25.36 -4.41
C GLU A 637 18.53 25.01 -3.57
N TYR A 638 18.51 25.52 -2.33
CA TYR A 638 17.41 25.32 -1.38
C TYR A 638 17.32 26.50 -0.43
N ASP A 639 16.15 26.64 0.19
CA ASP A 639 15.87 27.56 1.28
C ASP A 639 15.67 26.77 2.56
N VAL A 640 16.05 27.38 3.70
CA VAL A 640 15.82 26.80 5.04
C VAL A 640 15.08 27.80 5.91
N LEU A 641 14.21 27.27 6.78
CA LEU A 641 13.49 28.03 7.78
C LEU A 641 13.52 27.23 9.09
N PHE A 642 14.02 27.84 10.16
CA PHE A 642 14.06 27.24 11.50
C PHE A 642 13.21 28.09 12.45
N VAL A 643 12.15 27.52 12.99
CA VAL A 643 11.17 28.23 13.82
C VAL A 643 10.86 27.50 15.11
N ASP A 644 10.46 28.22 16.12
CA ASP A 644 9.89 27.69 17.36
C ASP A 644 8.39 27.35 17.19
N GLU A 645 7.75 26.88 18.28
CA GLU A 645 6.31 26.55 18.30
C GLU A 645 5.39 27.75 18.01
N GLN A 646 5.86 28.98 18.24
CA GLN A 646 5.13 30.19 17.97
C GLN A 646 5.37 30.73 16.55
N GLY A 647 6.17 30.03 15.74
CA GLY A 647 6.53 30.43 14.39
C GLY A 647 7.62 31.52 14.33
N GLN A 648 8.30 31.80 15.46
CA GLN A 648 9.39 32.76 15.49
C GLN A 648 10.69 32.14 15.01
N THR A 649 11.42 32.85 14.15
CA THR A 649 12.70 32.36 13.60
C THR A 649 13.74 32.15 14.69
N ILE A 650 14.38 31.00 14.68
CA ILE A 650 15.51 30.63 15.55
C ILE A 650 16.79 30.86 14.78
N GLU A 651 17.64 31.79 15.30
CA GLU A 651 18.96 32.10 14.74
C GLU A 651 20.08 31.30 15.44
N ASP A 652 20.12 29.97 15.20
CA ASP A 652 21.20 29.08 15.69
C ASP A 652 21.93 28.47 14.49
N GLU A 653 23.02 29.08 14.07
CA GLU A 653 23.80 28.68 12.90
C GLU A 653 24.28 27.22 12.99
N ASN A 654 24.64 26.73 14.19
CA ASN A 654 25.13 25.37 14.38
C ASN A 654 24.00 24.35 14.17
N LYS A 655 22.83 24.60 14.72
CA LYS A 655 21.65 23.74 14.52
C LYS A 655 21.15 23.82 13.08
N ILE A 656 21.10 25.01 12.50
CA ILE A 656 20.73 25.16 11.08
C ILE A 656 21.65 24.32 10.19
N LYS A 657 22.96 24.41 10.41
CA LYS A 657 23.93 23.60 9.66
C LYS A 657 23.71 22.10 9.88
N TYR A 658 23.56 21.68 11.14
CA TYR A 658 23.35 20.27 11.49
C TYR A 658 22.09 19.69 10.83
N TYR A 659 20.94 20.37 10.95
CA TYR A 659 19.68 19.91 10.37
C TYR A 659 19.70 19.96 8.84
N THR A 660 20.34 20.95 8.25
CA THR A 660 20.56 21.02 6.80
C THR A 660 21.35 19.81 6.30
N GLU A 661 22.49 19.52 6.92
CA GLU A 661 23.31 18.37 6.56
C GLU A 661 22.56 17.05 6.75
N TRP A 662 21.74 16.96 7.80
CA TRP A 662 20.89 15.81 8.04
C TRP A 662 19.87 15.62 6.90
N CYS A 663 19.11 16.64 6.53
CA CYS A 663 18.13 16.59 5.43
C CYS A 663 18.80 16.20 4.10
N LEU A 664 19.94 16.82 3.77
CA LEU A 664 20.70 16.52 2.54
C LEU A 664 21.22 15.07 2.49
N ASN A 665 21.48 14.46 3.64
CA ASN A 665 21.90 13.07 3.72
C ASN A 665 20.73 12.11 3.72
N HIS A 666 19.61 12.50 4.35
CA HIS A 666 18.38 11.70 4.46
C HIS A 666 17.78 11.33 3.11
N ILE A 667 17.69 12.28 2.19
CA ILE A 667 17.12 12.05 0.85
C ILE A 667 17.86 10.94 0.05
N GLY A 668 19.07 10.60 0.45
CA GLY A 668 19.78 9.40 0.00
C GLY A 668 19.92 9.29 -1.51
N THR A 669 19.52 8.15 -2.06
CA THR A 669 19.59 7.85 -3.50
C THR A 669 18.57 8.60 -4.36
N CYS A 670 17.56 9.25 -3.74
CA CYS A 670 16.63 10.09 -4.50
C CYS A 670 17.27 11.42 -4.90
N ARG A 671 18.37 11.85 -4.25
CA ARG A 671 19.07 13.09 -4.59
C ARG A 671 19.83 12.96 -5.91
N ILE A 672 19.76 14.01 -6.74
CA ILE A 672 20.68 14.19 -7.88
C ILE A 672 21.97 14.81 -7.34
N PHE A 673 23.08 14.17 -7.62
CA PHE A 673 24.41 14.74 -7.38
C PHE A 673 24.90 15.32 -8.71
N ASN A 674 24.92 16.64 -8.85
CA ASN A 674 25.61 17.27 -9.97
C ASN A 674 27.12 17.15 -9.73
N ASN A 675 27.82 16.42 -10.60
CA ASN A 675 29.26 16.22 -10.60
C ASN A 675 30.00 17.42 -11.20
#